data_a537fa704dde33f87073c3f3350f853a
#
_entry.id   a537fa704dde33f87073c3f3350f853a
#
_cell.length_a   1.000
_cell.length_b   1.000
_cell.length_c   1.000
_cell.angle_alpha   90.00
_cell.angle_beta   90.00
_cell.angle_gamma   90.00
#
_symmetry.space_group_name_H-M   'P 1'
#
loop_
_entity.id
_entity.type
_entity.pdbx_description
1 polymer ?
#
loop_
_entity_poly.entity_id
_entity_poly.type
_entity_poly.pdbx_seq_one_letter_code
_entity_poly.pdbx_strand_id
1 'polypeptide(L)'
;MSAKQTRNDGSKIRTTPAPRRRALRRFWFPAVLLLAIAAGGLTGIVLAYSLNYSRAAEEVKALATYRPSVVTRVYADDEETVIGSFALERRVPLRFEEIPPNVQNAILAVEDARFFEHNGIDPIRIAGAVWKNVTTGSREGGSTLTQQLAKRLFLTPEQTLTRKVNEWVVALQIERYYTKQQIMEMYVNNIFLGAGSYGFEAAAETYFGKQAKDLSIEEAALLAGIPKAPSQLSPTVNIERAKERRDLVIQLMANGGFITQGEADAAKSRPIKLHDRAFAPSLQSASPIFAYPVEEIRQQLEDKYTTRVAQGGLTVYSTVNAAAQTKAYYALREGLRVYDRGHGGWRGTFQTIAQSNPDGSVSATPQQLASYHHPDWYEDRFKAGEYLMGLITKVDQAKNEATVHFGSYDAIVTAKDMGRATGHQPKSEFRVGFLAEFKIKEVNADTHRLTVEMSQPPAVEGSMMTINAKNGEIVTMVGGYDFNRNKFNNATQADRQTGSCFKPFVYSAAVEWGMTPDTVISGAAINRNGWQPHNYDGSTSCGDVPMKTALARSLNIPAVHTLDMVGIQTASQMVRRFGITRPMAPYLPSALGATEVPLVEMVSAYSTFPGKGIRHEKHLIRRVIDRDGVTLEEWEPTTFKVMSEYVALTMVQMMRGVVSAGGTAPAASSVGVQVAGKTGTVNDHTDVWFIGYTPSYVTGVWMGYPGQKKNLGTDMTGGHGALPIWIDFMKDFLKDKPKEKFDDPPKMPEDIRELHLQRQREMSEERSDFLTAASKGEGDKTAPALTIDTKLEQVTLPPAAGEGLTATTPPDAAPTKKADTSAPRVNTHDDDAAPPPPPATRPRSVEPATKKGKKGEHDQ
;
A
#
# COMPACT_ATOMS: atom_id res chain seq x y z
N MET A 1 75.21 28.28 -63.19
CA MET A 1 75.85 29.55 -63.69
C MET A 1 75.85 30.45 -62.50
N SER A 2 77.03 30.60 -61.97
CA SER A 2 78.02 31.67 -62.00
C SER A 2 77.69 32.77 -61.06
N ALA A 3 78.46 32.86 -59.97
CA ALA A 3 79.77 33.49 -59.70
C ALA A 3 79.61 34.95 -59.30
N LYS A 4 80.24 35.44 -58.33
CA LYS A 4 81.55 35.75 -57.81
C LYS A 4 81.44 36.84 -56.77
N GLN A 5 82.02 36.68 -55.58
CA GLN A 5 83.25 37.33 -55.11
C GLN A 5 83.33 38.87 -55.28
N THR A 6 83.46 39.54 -54.10
CA THR A 6 84.85 40.05 -53.66
C THR A 6 84.61 40.90 -52.38
N ARG A 7 85.35 40.67 -51.27
CA ARG A 7 86.58 41.24 -50.75
C ARG A 7 86.53 42.75 -50.37
N ASN A 8 86.75 42.97 -49.11
CA ASN A 8 87.76 43.79 -48.39
C ASN A 8 87.09 45.06 -47.81
N ASP A 9 87.48 45.61 -46.75
CA ASP A 9 88.59 45.63 -45.86
C ASP A 9 88.26 46.40 -44.52
N GLY A 10 89.03 46.13 -43.57
CA GLY A 10 89.03 46.52 -42.21
C GLY A 10 88.87 47.97 -41.79
N SER A 11 88.33 48.11 -40.58
CA SER A 11 88.93 49.09 -39.66
C SER A 11 88.38 48.78 -38.22
N LYS A 12 89.30 48.61 -37.29
CA LYS A 12 89.09 48.49 -35.87
C LYS A 12 88.52 49.76 -35.25
N ILE A 13 87.37 49.76 -34.67
CA ILE A 13 86.95 50.77 -33.73
C ILE A 13 86.63 50.10 -32.38
N ARG A 14 87.40 50.43 -31.33
CA ARG A 14 87.15 50.10 -29.92
C ARG A 14 85.91 50.78 -29.49
N THR A 15 84.96 49.99 -29.01
CA THR A 15 83.77 50.46 -28.22
C THR A 15 83.84 49.88 -26.82
N THR A 16 83.74 50.76 -25.85
CA THR A 16 83.72 50.59 -24.40
C THR A 16 82.40 49.86 -23.97
N PRO A 17 82.42 48.98 -22.91
CA PRO A 17 81.23 48.26 -22.49
C PRO A 17 80.23 49.17 -21.75
N ALA A 18 78.97 49.18 -22.25
CA ALA A 18 77.87 49.88 -21.62
C ALA A 18 77.36 49.11 -20.38
N PRO A 19 76.79 49.77 -19.36
CA PRO A 19 76.53 49.15 -18.02
C PRO A 19 75.43 48.14 -17.97
N ARG A 20 75.64 47.12 -17.20
CA ARG A 20 74.76 45.93 -16.91
C ARG A 20 73.45 46.31 -16.17
N ARG A 21 72.60 47.24 -16.60
CA ARG A 21 71.37 47.65 -15.98
C ARG A 21 70.08 46.95 -16.64
N ARG A 22 70.19 46.20 -17.72
CA ARG A 22 69.00 45.58 -18.37
C ARG A 22 68.68 44.12 -17.96
N ALA A 23 69.58 43.41 -17.30
CA ALA A 23 69.37 42.00 -16.90
C ALA A 23 68.53 41.89 -15.63
N LEU A 24 68.56 42.82 -14.67
CA LEU A 24 67.74 42.76 -13.44
C LEU A 24 66.28 43.02 -13.71
N ARG A 25 65.88 43.81 -14.69
CA ARG A 25 64.41 44.07 -14.98
C ARG A 25 63.71 42.85 -15.55
N ARG A 26 64.39 41.91 -16.18
CA ARG A 26 63.83 40.70 -16.78
C ARG A 26 63.47 39.64 -15.74
N PHE A 27 64.09 39.66 -14.55
CA PHE A 27 63.82 38.73 -13.48
C PHE A 27 62.79 39.25 -12.46
N TRP A 28 62.66 40.57 -12.32
CA TRP A 28 61.72 41.16 -11.38
C TRP A 28 60.26 41.10 -11.87
N PHE A 29 59.99 41.20 -13.15
CA PHE A 29 58.65 41.18 -13.70
C PHE A 29 57.98 39.84 -13.53
N PRO A 30 58.56 38.67 -13.83
CA PRO A 30 57.99 37.39 -13.54
C PRO A 30 57.91 37.11 -12.02
N ALA A 31 58.81 37.57 -11.19
CA ALA A 31 58.78 37.41 -9.76
C ALA A 31 57.61 38.25 -9.12
N VAL A 32 57.42 39.51 -9.57
CA VAL A 32 56.29 40.36 -9.16
C VAL A 32 54.92 39.77 -9.65
N LEU A 33 54.93 39.22 -10.89
CA LEU A 33 53.74 38.56 -11.44
C LEU A 33 53.38 37.30 -10.65
N LEU A 34 54.37 36.46 -10.31
CA LEU A 34 54.16 35.28 -9.45
C LEU A 34 53.69 35.65 -8.02
N LEU A 35 54.23 36.72 -7.47
CA LEU A 35 53.80 37.25 -6.18
C LEU A 35 52.37 37.81 -6.22
N ALA A 36 52.01 38.51 -7.32
CA ALA A 36 50.65 39.00 -7.55
C ALA A 36 49.64 37.86 -7.75
N ILE A 37 50.03 36.81 -8.51
CA ILE A 37 49.20 35.59 -8.66
C ILE A 37 49.05 34.86 -7.33
N ALA A 38 50.13 34.72 -6.55
CA ALA A 38 50.10 34.11 -5.22
C ALA A 38 49.25 34.93 -4.24
N ALA A 39 49.38 36.26 -4.25
CA ALA A 39 48.57 37.16 -3.42
C ALA A 39 47.08 37.15 -3.86
N GLY A 40 46.82 37.15 -5.17
CA GLY A 40 45.45 37.03 -5.71
C GLY A 40 44.82 35.68 -5.38
N GLY A 41 45.60 34.60 -5.50
CA GLY A 41 45.19 33.26 -5.08
C GLY A 41 44.89 33.16 -3.59
N LEU A 42 45.76 33.72 -2.75
CA LEU A 42 45.54 33.77 -1.29
C LEU A 42 44.31 34.61 -0.93
N THR A 43 44.13 35.77 -1.58
CA THR A 43 42.94 36.63 -1.37
C THR A 43 41.67 35.92 -1.83
N GLY A 44 41.73 35.22 -2.97
CA GLY A 44 40.59 34.39 -3.47
C GLY A 44 40.26 33.26 -2.52
N ILE A 45 41.25 32.59 -1.96
CA ILE A 45 41.05 31.50 -0.96
C ILE A 45 40.45 32.10 0.33
N VAL A 46 40.94 33.22 0.83
CA VAL A 46 40.41 33.89 2.02
C VAL A 46 38.99 34.37 1.80
N LEU A 47 38.66 34.91 0.65
CA LEU A 47 37.32 35.36 0.29
C LEU A 47 36.36 34.18 0.16
N ALA A 48 36.77 33.12 -0.54
CA ALA A 48 35.99 31.89 -0.64
C ALA A 48 35.74 31.21 0.73
N TYR A 49 36.76 31.22 1.59
CA TYR A 49 36.63 30.73 2.97
C TYR A 49 35.67 31.59 3.81
N SER A 50 35.75 32.92 3.71
CA SER A 50 34.86 33.82 4.44
C SER A 50 33.40 33.71 3.98
N LEU A 51 33.14 33.55 2.69
CA LEU A 51 31.83 33.34 2.12
C LEU A 51 31.24 32.00 2.56
N ASN A 52 32.04 30.93 2.51
CA ASN A 52 31.58 29.60 3.00
C ASN A 52 31.37 29.61 4.52
N TYR A 53 32.18 30.33 5.27
CA TYR A 53 32.02 30.47 6.72
C TYR A 53 30.72 31.19 7.10
N SER A 54 30.36 32.24 6.35
CA SER A 54 29.11 32.99 6.59
C SER A 54 27.86 32.12 6.25
N ARG A 55 27.89 31.41 5.11
CA ARG A 55 26.82 30.49 4.73
C ARG A 55 26.65 29.36 5.75
N ALA A 56 27.75 28.72 6.15
CA ALA A 56 27.71 27.69 7.18
C ALA A 56 27.14 28.21 8.52
N ALA A 57 27.43 29.46 8.87
CA ALA A 57 26.88 30.05 10.10
C ALA A 57 25.36 30.26 10.03
N GLU A 58 24.82 30.65 8.87
CA GLU A 58 23.37 30.78 8.68
C GLU A 58 22.67 29.41 8.67
N GLU A 59 23.23 28.44 7.96
CA GLU A 59 22.72 27.07 7.92
C GLU A 59 22.74 26.41 9.30
N VAL A 60 23.83 26.61 10.08
CA VAL A 60 23.92 26.08 11.46
C VAL A 60 22.93 26.75 12.40
N LYS A 61 22.71 28.09 12.27
CA LYS A 61 21.66 28.78 13.04
C LYS A 61 20.26 28.24 12.73
N ALA A 62 20.01 27.88 11.47
CA ALA A 62 18.73 27.29 11.06
C ALA A 62 18.48 25.91 11.70
N LEU A 63 19.53 25.22 12.20
CA LEU A 63 19.36 23.99 13.00
C LEU A 63 18.56 24.20 14.29
N ALA A 64 18.56 25.40 14.87
CA ALA A 64 17.71 25.70 16.02
C ALA A 64 16.21 25.56 15.71
N THR A 65 15.85 25.69 14.43
CA THR A 65 14.50 25.46 13.91
C THR A 65 14.36 24.13 13.16
N TYR A 66 15.46 23.37 13.05
CA TYR A 66 15.42 22.05 12.42
C TYR A 66 14.61 21.09 13.27
N ARG A 67 13.54 20.61 12.68
CA ARG A 67 12.68 19.59 13.29
C ARG A 67 12.92 18.27 12.59
N PRO A 68 13.50 17.26 13.27
CA PRO A 68 13.69 15.93 12.67
C PRO A 68 12.37 15.33 12.26
N SER A 69 12.42 14.45 11.24
CA SER A 69 11.27 13.65 10.83
C SER A 69 10.75 12.83 12.00
N VAL A 70 9.45 12.89 12.24
CA VAL A 70 8.76 12.10 13.26
C VAL A 70 7.80 11.15 12.55
N VAL A 71 7.62 9.97 13.14
CA VAL A 71 6.72 8.94 12.63
C VAL A 71 5.27 9.43 12.66
N THR A 72 4.58 9.36 11.53
CA THR A 72 3.13 9.51 11.47
C THR A 72 2.46 8.23 11.95
N ARG A 73 1.51 8.33 12.87
CA ARG A 73 0.75 7.19 13.41
C ARG A 73 -0.70 7.25 12.98
N VAL A 74 -1.25 6.08 12.65
CA VAL A 74 -2.66 5.91 12.33
C VAL A 74 -3.31 5.10 13.45
N TYR A 75 -4.34 5.67 14.04
CA TYR A 75 -5.13 5.06 15.11
C TYR A 75 -6.45 4.52 14.57
N ALA A 76 -6.98 3.48 15.21
CA ALA A 76 -8.31 2.96 14.96
C ALA A 76 -9.40 3.95 15.43
N ASP A 77 -10.66 3.53 15.35
CA ASP A 77 -11.84 4.30 15.74
C ASP A 77 -11.94 4.55 17.26
N ASP A 78 -11.21 3.78 18.07
CA ASP A 78 -11.07 3.95 19.52
C ASP A 78 -10.08 5.05 19.94
N GLU A 79 -9.34 5.63 18.99
CA GLU A 79 -8.31 6.64 19.18
C GLU A 79 -7.09 6.18 20.02
N GLU A 80 -7.03 4.91 20.39
CA GLU A 80 -5.97 4.32 21.23
C GLU A 80 -5.15 3.27 20.48
N THR A 81 -5.81 2.41 19.73
CA THR A 81 -5.17 1.30 19.00
C THR A 81 -4.42 1.80 17.77
N VAL A 82 -3.09 1.67 17.74
CA VAL A 82 -2.28 1.98 16.56
C VAL A 82 -2.43 0.87 15.53
N ILE A 83 -3.00 1.18 14.38
CA ILE A 83 -3.21 0.24 13.27
C ILE A 83 -2.14 0.36 12.18
N GLY A 84 -1.37 1.45 12.16
CA GLY A 84 -0.28 1.65 11.22
C GLY A 84 0.57 2.85 11.50
N SER A 85 1.73 2.91 10.86
CA SER A 85 2.63 4.05 10.96
C SER A 85 3.36 4.28 9.63
N PHE A 86 3.69 5.55 9.35
CA PHE A 86 4.45 5.96 8.18
C PHE A 86 5.68 6.74 8.60
N ALA A 87 6.83 6.40 8.03
CA ALA A 87 8.05 7.16 8.20
C ALA A 87 8.96 6.91 6.99
N LEU A 88 9.62 7.95 6.46
CA LEU A 88 10.78 7.76 5.59
C LEU A 88 11.95 7.22 6.41
N GLU A 89 11.98 7.61 7.67
CA GLU A 89 13.02 7.29 8.63
C GLU A 89 12.36 7.05 9.98
N ARG A 90 12.66 5.95 10.63
CA ARG A 90 12.24 5.74 12.03
C ARG A 90 13.10 6.64 12.90
N ARG A 91 12.50 7.66 13.50
CA ARG A 91 13.16 8.54 14.49
C ARG A 91 12.25 8.72 15.69
N VAL A 92 12.82 8.50 16.85
CA VAL A 92 12.22 8.83 18.14
C VAL A 92 13.26 9.69 18.86
N PRO A 93 13.08 11.00 18.95
CA PRO A 93 14.08 11.89 19.54
C PRO A 93 14.16 11.69 21.03
N LEU A 94 15.40 11.63 21.54
CA LEU A 94 15.74 11.64 22.97
C LEU A 94 16.31 13.00 23.33
N ARG A 95 15.94 13.55 24.50
CA ARG A 95 16.66 14.67 25.10
C ARG A 95 17.96 14.17 25.70
N PHE A 96 18.94 15.06 25.91
CA PHE A 96 20.25 14.66 26.44
C PHE A 96 20.15 13.87 27.75
N GLU A 97 19.25 14.28 28.64
CA GLU A 97 19.04 13.64 29.95
C GLU A 97 18.42 12.24 29.84
N GLU A 98 17.82 11.93 28.71
CA GLU A 98 17.20 10.63 28.40
C GLU A 98 18.19 9.65 27.74
N ILE A 99 19.38 10.14 27.30
CA ILE A 99 20.40 9.29 26.69
C ILE A 99 21.11 8.49 27.78
N PRO A 100 21.00 7.16 27.79
CA PRO A 100 21.56 6.36 28.86
C PRO A 100 23.11 6.37 28.84
N PRO A 101 23.77 6.25 30.01
CA PRO A 101 25.22 6.25 30.12
C PRO A 101 25.91 5.20 29.22
N ASN A 102 25.34 4.00 29.07
CA ASN A 102 25.87 2.96 28.21
C ASN A 102 25.99 3.43 26.74
N VAL A 103 24.99 4.16 26.24
CA VAL A 103 24.97 4.71 24.88
C VAL A 103 26.01 5.82 24.73
N GLN A 104 26.03 6.79 25.68
CA GLN A 104 27.01 7.86 25.67
C GLN A 104 28.44 7.32 25.67
N ASN A 105 28.74 6.39 26.59
CA ASN A 105 30.06 5.77 26.75
C ASN A 105 30.49 4.97 25.51
N ALA A 106 29.59 4.20 24.92
CA ALA A 106 29.88 3.44 23.70
C ALA A 106 30.19 4.36 22.49
N ILE A 107 29.43 5.46 22.33
CA ILE A 107 29.68 6.45 21.27
C ILE A 107 31.02 7.13 21.50
N LEU A 108 31.28 7.62 22.70
CA LEU A 108 32.53 8.30 23.06
C LEU A 108 33.72 7.39 22.81
N ALA A 109 33.65 6.14 23.29
CA ALA A 109 34.76 5.18 23.17
C ALA A 109 35.13 4.89 21.70
N VAL A 110 34.13 4.80 20.81
CA VAL A 110 34.38 4.38 19.41
C VAL A 110 34.54 5.57 18.46
N GLU A 111 33.84 6.66 18.69
CA GLU A 111 33.81 7.78 17.74
C GLU A 111 34.68 8.95 18.19
N ASP A 112 34.66 9.31 19.46
CA ASP A 112 35.36 10.50 19.93
C ASP A 112 35.61 10.52 21.45
N ALA A 113 36.64 9.80 21.90
CA ALA A 113 36.92 9.62 23.33
C ALA A 113 37.20 10.95 24.07
N ARG A 114 37.63 11.98 23.36
CA ARG A 114 37.95 13.30 23.91
C ARG A 114 36.94 14.38 23.47
N PHE A 115 35.73 13.99 23.16
CA PHE A 115 34.67 14.87 22.67
C PHE A 115 34.48 16.11 23.52
N PHE A 116 34.54 15.98 24.85
CA PHE A 116 34.34 17.09 25.77
C PHE A 116 35.58 17.99 25.94
N GLU A 117 36.75 17.64 25.35
CA GLU A 117 38.03 18.34 25.55
C GLU A 117 38.42 19.26 24.38
N HIS A 118 37.79 19.10 23.18
CA HIS A 118 38.13 19.86 22.00
C HIS A 118 36.91 20.66 21.46
N ASN A 119 37.16 21.63 20.57
CA ASN A 119 36.14 22.48 19.97
C ASN A 119 35.89 22.08 18.48
N GLY A 120 35.29 20.92 18.25
CA GLY A 120 34.87 20.45 16.92
C GLY A 120 35.94 19.73 16.10
N ILE A 121 37.22 20.06 16.30
CA ILE A 121 38.38 19.42 15.67
C ILE A 121 39.31 18.95 16.76
N ASP A 122 39.79 17.72 16.68
CA ASP A 122 40.81 17.18 17.57
C ASP A 122 42.18 17.05 16.87
N PRO A 123 43.07 18.03 17.04
CA PRO A 123 44.40 18.01 16.38
C PRO A 123 45.26 16.83 16.83
N ILE A 124 45.16 16.40 18.10
CA ILE A 124 45.98 15.31 18.64
C ILE A 124 45.51 13.98 18.00
N ARG A 125 44.21 13.76 17.90
CA ARG A 125 43.64 12.58 17.22
C ARG A 125 44.00 12.54 15.73
N ILE A 126 43.96 13.68 15.04
CA ILE A 126 44.36 13.78 13.65
C ILE A 126 45.85 13.41 13.48
N ALA A 127 46.75 14.00 14.32
CA ALA A 127 48.15 13.69 14.29
C ALA A 127 48.41 12.20 14.58
N GLY A 128 47.73 11.63 15.57
CA GLY A 128 47.81 10.21 15.90
C GLY A 128 47.37 9.28 14.75
N ALA A 129 46.24 9.62 14.12
CA ALA A 129 45.73 8.87 12.95
C ALA A 129 46.67 8.95 11.76
N VAL A 130 47.26 10.12 11.47
CA VAL A 130 48.25 10.28 10.40
C VAL A 130 49.50 9.44 10.71
N TRP A 131 50.01 9.53 11.92
CA TRP A 131 51.17 8.75 12.35
C TRP A 131 50.96 7.25 12.21
N LYS A 132 49.82 6.77 12.68
CA LYS A 132 49.46 5.33 12.63
C LYS A 132 49.24 4.86 11.18
N ASN A 133 48.56 5.65 10.35
CA ASN A 133 48.34 5.32 8.94
C ASN A 133 49.69 5.24 8.16
N VAL A 134 50.64 6.10 8.48
CA VAL A 134 51.99 6.10 7.86
C VAL A 134 52.82 4.91 8.35
N THR A 135 52.75 4.59 9.65
CA THR A 135 53.62 3.57 10.25
C THR A 135 53.09 2.15 10.11
N THR A 136 51.79 1.98 10.11
CA THR A 136 51.15 0.62 10.10
C THR A 136 50.40 0.30 8.82
N GLY A 137 50.28 1.27 7.90
CA GLY A 137 49.46 1.12 6.68
C GLY A 137 47.92 1.00 6.96
N SER A 138 47.49 1.17 8.22
CA SER A 138 46.09 1.15 8.59
C SER A 138 45.37 2.43 8.14
N ARG A 139 44.07 2.34 7.89
CA ARG A 139 43.22 3.52 7.58
C ARG A 139 42.38 3.91 8.80
N GLU A 140 43.02 4.51 9.79
CA GLU A 140 42.26 5.08 10.93
C GLU A 140 41.74 6.47 10.62
N GLY A 141 40.48 6.73 10.98
CA GLY A 141 39.81 8.02 10.78
C GLY A 141 40.04 8.95 11.98
N GLY A 142 40.50 10.18 11.73
CA GLY A 142 40.67 11.23 12.75
C GLY A 142 39.46 12.19 12.85
N SER A 143 38.25 11.83 12.35
CA SER A 143 37.10 12.71 12.40
C SER A 143 36.42 12.69 13.77
N THR A 144 36.04 13.85 14.27
CA THR A 144 35.30 14.01 15.53
C THR A 144 33.82 13.76 15.35
N LEU A 145 33.09 13.59 16.46
CA LEU A 145 31.64 13.45 16.52
C LEU A 145 30.93 14.64 15.86
N THR A 146 31.40 15.88 16.17
CA THR A 146 30.87 17.10 15.55
C THR A 146 31.11 17.16 14.03
N GLN A 147 32.26 16.68 13.54
CA GLN A 147 32.51 16.58 12.10
C GLN A 147 31.60 15.56 11.41
N GLN A 148 31.30 14.46 12.08
CA GLN A 148 30.35 13.46 11.54
C GLN A 148 28.92 14.02 11.48
N LEU A 149 28.52 14.79 12.50
CA LEU A 149 27.23 15.48 12.52
C LEU A 149 27.17 16.51 11.39
N ALA A 150 28.20 17.34 11.24
CA ALA A 150 28.35 18.32 10.16
C ALA A 150 28.21 17.69 8.76
N LYS A 151 28.91 16.58 8.54
CA LYS A 151 28.84 15.82 7.29
C LYS A 151 27.41 15.36 6.98
N ARG A 152 26.65 14.91 7.99
CA ARG A 152 25.35 14.32 7.77
C ARG A 152 24.24 15.35 7.57
N LEU A 153 24.32 16.47 8.23
CA LEU A 153 23.24 17.47 8.21
C LEU A 153 23.40 18.50 7.08
N PHE A 154 24.65 18.77 6.63
CA PHE A 154 24.94 19.92 5.76
C PHE A 154 25.71 19.59 4.49
N LEU A 155 26.27 18.39 4.34
CA LEU A 155 27.20 18.11 3.24
C LEU A 155 26.71 16.94 2.37
N THR A 156 27.01 17.06 1.06
CA THR A 156 26.73 16.00 0.08
C THR A 156 27.65 14.78 0.25
N PRO A 157 27.27 13.58 -0.22
CA PRO A 157 28.04 12.34 -0.05
C PRO A 157 29.41 12.32 -0.74
N GLU A 158 29.72 13.28 -1.61
CA GLU A 158 30.94 13.31 -2.41
C GLU A 158 32.23 13.32 -1.55
N GLN A 159 33.27 12.59 -1.99
CA GLN A 159 34.53 12.47 -1.25
C GLN A 159 35.60 13.39 -1.88
N THR A 160 35.49 14.71 -1.65
CA THR A 160 36.47 15.70 -2.15
C THR A 160 37.22 16.37 -0.99
N LEU A 161 38.42 16.90 -1.27
CA LEU A 161 39.16 17.68 -0.26
C LEU A 161 38.42 18.94 0.15
N THR A 162 37.74 19.59 -0.80
CA THR A 162 36.89 20.77 -0.54
C THR A 162 35.78 20.44 0.48
N ARG A 163 35.12 19.30 0.33
CA ARG A 163 34.12 18.83 1.29
C ARG A 163 34.72 18.64 2.69
N LYS A 164 35.95 18.09 2.79
CA LYS A 164 36.60 17.90 4.10
C LYS A 164 36.92 19.23 4.79
N VAL A 165 37.28 20.25 4.05
CA VAL A 165 37.49 21.61 4.59
C VAL A 165 36.15 22.19 5.04
N ASN A 166 35.09 22.05 4.25
CA ASN A 166 33.76 22.51 4.63
C ASN A 166 33.25 21.78 5.88
N GLU A 167 33.52 20.49 6.03
CA GLU A 167 33.19 19.70 7.24
C GLU A 167 33.85 20.32 8.49
N TRP A 168 35.09 20.75 8.39
CA TRP A 168 35.77 21.45 9.51
C TRP A 168 35.16 22.80 9.83
N VAL A 169 34.85 23.60 8.79
CA VAL A 169 34.21 24.90 8.97
C VAL A 169 32.84 24.77 9.66
N VAL A 170 32.02 23.86 9.18
CA VAL A 170 30.70 23.62 9.76
C VAL A 170 30.80 23.05 11.19
N ALA A 171 31.75 22.15 11.45
CA ALA A 171 31.96 21.61 12.80
C ALA A 171 32.35 22.71 13.80
N LEU A 172 33.22 23.66 13.42
CA LEU A 172 33.56 24.81 14.25
C LEU A 172 32.36 25.73 14.49
N GLN A 173 31.47 25.90 13.49
CA GLN A 173 30.26 26.68 13.67
C GLN A 173 29.28 25.99 14.63
N ILE A 174 29.09 24.68 14.51
CA ILE A 174 28.23 23.89 15.41
C ILE A 174 28.71 24.09 16.86
N GLU A 175 30.01 23.91 17.13
CA GLU A 175 30.57 24.08 18.48
C GLU A 175 30.48 25.53 19.02
N ARG A 176 30.34 26.51 18.13
CA ARG A 176 30.13 27.90 18.54
C ARG A 176 28.73 28.23 19.01
N TYR A 177 27.72 27.54 18.39
CA TYR A 177 26.32 27.84 18.65
C TYR A 177 25.65 26.82 19.59
N TYR A 178 26.20 25.60 19.72
CA TYR A 178 25.61 24.52 20.50
C TYR A 178 26.58 24.01 21.56
N THR A 179 26.03 23.66 22.76
CA THR A 179 26.79 23.00 23.81
C THR A 179 27.15 21.55 23.43
N LYS A 180 28.13 20.98 24.09
CA LYS A 180 28.49 19.56 23.90
C LYS A 180 27.33 18.62 24.13
N GLN A 181 26.46 18.92 25.08
CA GLN A 181 25.25 18.15 25.37
C GLN A 181 24.27 18.19 24.17
N GLN A 182 24.01 19.38 23.65
CA GLN A 182 23.16 19.54 22.44
C GLN A 182 23.74 18.87 21.20
N ILE A 183 25.08 18.90 21.04
CA ILE A 183 25.74 18.19 19.93
C ILE A 183 25.62 16.67 20.07
N MET A 184 25.76 16.12 21.29
CA MET A 184 25.55 14.71 21.56
C MET A 184 24.10 14.33 21.30
N GLU A 185 23.14 15.12 21.77
CA GLU A 185 21.70 14.93 21.52
C GLU A 185 21.39 14.89 20.02
N MET A 186 21.90 15.88 19.25
CA MET A 186 21.72 15.91 17.81
C MET A 186 22.36 14.69 17.14
N TYR A 187 23.53 14.24 17.57
CA TYR A 187 24.18 13.06 17.01
C TYR A 187 23.37 11.80 17.27
N VAL A 188 22.98 11.54 18.52
CA VAL A 188 22.22 10.37 18.94
C VAL A 188 20.90 10.27 18.19
N ASN A 189 20.27 11.39 17.87
CA ASN A 189 18.99 11.44 17.18
C ASN A 189 19.07 11.41 15.65
N ASN A 190 20.23 11.66 15.05
CA ASN A 190 20.35 11.79 13.59
C ASN A 190 21.24 10.73 12.92
N ILE A 191 21.95 9.89 13.69
CA ILE A 191 22.83 8.88 13.11
C ILE A 191 22.03 7.72 12.54
N PHE A 192 22.37 7.30 11.30
CA PHE A 192 21.76 6.13 10.65
C PHE A 192 22.39 4.84 11.19
N LEU A 193 21.55 3.94 11.70
CA LEU A 193 21.94 2.71 12.36
C LEU A 193 21.50 1.43 11.61
N GLY A 194 21.14 1.56 10.33
CA GLY A 194 20.67 0.41 9.55
C GLY A 194 19.18 0.09 9.80
N ALA A 195 18.61 -0.86 9.07
CA ALA A 195 17.21 -1.29 9.14
C ALA A 195 16.18 -0.11 9.16
N GLY A 196 16.48 0.98 8.41
CA GLY A 196 15.63 2.18 8.35
C GLY A 196 15.64 3.03 9.63
N SER A 197 16.48 2.73 10.63
CA SER A 197 16.50 3.40 11.92
C SER A 197 17.47 4.57 11.94
N TYR A 198 16.98 5.74 12.30
CA TYR A 198 17.76 6.93 12.55
C TYR A 198 17.64 7.31 14.04
N GLY A 199 18.77 7.37 14.70
CA GLY A 199 18.87 7.59 16.16
C GLY A 199 18.79 6.30 16.96
N PHE A 200 19.31 6.41 18.20
CA PHE A 200 19.50 5.25 19.09
C PHE A 200 18.18 4.70 19.63
N GLU A 201 17.18 5.53 19.93
CA GLU A 201 15.88 5.04 20.41
C GLU A 201 15.19 4.20 19.35
N ALA A 202 15.06 4.72 18.13
CA ALA A 202 14.45 3.97 17.02
C ALA A 202 15.23 2.68 16.69
N ALA A 203 16.54 2.70 16.82
CA ALA A 203 17.37 1.51 16.65
C ALA A 203 17.20 0.49 17.78
N ALA A 204 17.09 0.95 19.03
CA ALA A 204 16.81 0.09 20.19
C ALA A 204 15.45 -0.62 20.05
N GLU A 205 14.41 0.12 19.69
CA GLU A 205 13.10 -0.45 19.40
C GLU A 205 13.14 -1.44 18.22
N THR A 206 13.88 -1.09 17.15
CA THR A 206 13.97 -1.92 15.95
C THR A 206 14.74 -3.20 16.19
N TYR A 207 15.94 -3.11 16.73
CA TYR A 207 16.83 -4.26 16.87
C TYR A 207 16.55 -5.13 18.10
N PHE A 208 16.05 -4.54 19.19
CA PHE A 208 15.89 -5.22 20.46
C PHE A 208 14.49 -5.18 21.06
N GLY A 209 13.55 -4.41 20.46
CA GLY A 209 12.19 -4.25 20.98
C GLY A 209 12.13 -3.52 22.32
N LYS A 210 13.16 -2.70 22.65
CA LYS A 210 13.36 -2.01 23.91
C LYS A 210 13.49 -0.51 23.70
N GLN A 211 13.28 0.27 24.76
CA GLN A 211 13.68 1.68 24.80
C GLN A 211 15.20 1.80 24.98
N ALA A 212 15.80 2.88 24.48
CA ALA A 212 17.26 3.08 24.60
C ALA A 212 17.75 3.07 26.05
N LYS A 213 16.91 3.53 27.01
CA LYS A 213 17.23 3.51 28.43
C LYS A 213 17.49 2.11 29.00
N ASP A 214 16.92 1.07 28.35
CA ASP A 214 16.97 -0.32 28.79
C ASP A 214 18.07 -1.13 28.05
N LEU A 215 18.91 -0.44 27.25
CA LEU A 215 20.01 -1.09 26.53
C LEU A 215 21.11 -1.54 27.48
N SER A 216 21.51 -2.79 27.36
CA SER A 216 22.70 -3.33 28.01
C SER A 216 24.00 -2.81 27.36
N ILE A 217 25.15 -3.06 27.99
CA ILE A 217 26.47 -2.64 27.47
C ILE A 217 26.70 -3.21 26.06
N GLU A 218 26.45 -4.49 25.87
CA GLU A 218 26.64 -5.16 24.56
C GLU A 218 25.69 -4.65 23.48
N GLU A 219 24.45 -4.29 23.83
CA GLU A 219 23.47 -3.76 22.90
C GLU A 219 23.83 -2.31 22.50
N ALA A 220 24.19 -1.45 23.46
CA ALA A 220 24.67 -0.11 23.20
C ALA A 220 25.94 -0.09 22.35
N ALA A 221 26.89 -0.98 22.63
CA ALA A 221 28.14 -1.15 21.89
C ALA A 221 27.88 -1.64 20.45
N LEU A 222 26.92 -2.55 20.27
CA LEU A 222 26.49 -2.98 18.93
C LEU A 222 26.00 -1.81 18.10
N LEU A 223 25.05 -1.02 18.63
CA LEU A 223 24.51 0.13 17.93
C LEU A 223 25.58 1.19 17.63
N ALA A 224 26.46 1.51 18.59
CA ALA A 224 27.54 2.45 18.39
C ALA A 224 28.59 1.98 17.37
N GLY A 225 28.66 0.68 17.10
CA GLY A 225 29.53 0.11 16.07
C GLY A 225 29.06 0.27 14.64
N ILE A 226 27.75 0.39 14.41
CA ILE A 226 27.11 0.38 13.08
C ILE A 226 27.46 1.60 12.22
N PRO A 227 27.55 2.86 12.73
CA PRO A 227 27.71 4.06 11.90
C PRO A 227 28.91 4.06 10.95
N LYS A 228 29.94 3.28 11.26
CA LYS A 228 31.15 3.15 10.41
C LYS A 228 30.84 2.63 9.01
N ALA A 229 29.96 1.63 8.89
CA ALA A 229 29.54 1.05 7.62
C ALA A 229 28.17 0.34 7.79
N PRO A 230 27.04 1.07 7.85
CA PRO A 230 25.73 0.51 8.18
C PRO A 230 25.28 -0.62 7.25
N SER A 231 25.61 -0.54 5.96
CA SER A 231 25.29 -1.57 4.96
C SER A 231 26.06 -2.89 5.13
N GLN A 232 27.12 -2.92 5.97
CA GLN A 232 27.95 -4.10 6.19
C GLN A 232 27.96 -4.55 7.66
N LEU A 233 27.74 -3.63 8.59
CA LEU A 233 27.85 -3.84 10.04
C LEU A 233 26.51 -3.94 10.75
N SER A 234 25.38 -3.75 10.01
CA SER A 234 24.07 -4.03 10.55
C SER A 234 23.95 -5.54 10.87
N PRO A 235 23.49 -5.91 12.06
CA PRO A 235 23.35 -7.33 12.44
C PRO A 235 22.31 -8.08 11.59
N THR A 236 21.39 -7.38 10.94
CA THR A 236 20.45 -7.97 9.97
C THR A 236 21.10 -8.30 8.62
N VAL A 237 22.28 -7.74 8.33
CA VAL A 237 23.03 -8.00 7.10
C VAL A 237 24.12 -9.05 7.34
N ASN A 238 24.87 -8.90 8.42
CA ASN A 238 25.95 -9.84 8.78
C ASN A 238 26.18 -9.83 10.30
N ILE A 239 25.68 -10.84 10.96
CA ILE A 239 25.71 -10.93 12.42
C ILE A 239 27.14 -11.15 12.99
N GLU A 240 27.99 -11.87 12.25
CA GLU A 240 29.38 -12.12 12.67
C GLU A 240 30.20 -10.84 12.63
N ARG A 241 30.13 -10.08 11.54
CA ARG A 241 30.81 -8.78 11.43
C ARG A 241 30.28 -7.77 12.46
N ALA A 242 28.97 -7.81 12.70
CA ALA A 242 28.36 -6.99 13.73
C ALA A 242 28.90 -7.36 15.12
N LYS A 243 29.06 -8.66 15.42
CA LYS A 243 29.62 -9.15 16.66
C LYS A 243 31.10 -8.73 16.83
N GLU A 244 31.93 -8.94 15.81
CA GLU A 244 33.33 -8.51 15.81
C GLU A 244 33.45 -7.00 16.09
N ARG A 245 32.60 -6.21 15.43
CA ARG A 245 32.58 -4.74 15.62
C ARG A 245 32.08 -4.34 16.99
N ARG A 246 31.04 -5.00 17.54
CA ARG A 246 30.55 -4.83 18.91
C ARG A 246 31.67 -5.12 19.93
N ASP A 247 32.33 -6.26 19.78
CA ASP A 247 33.39 -6.69 20.72
C ASP A 247 34.59 -5.72 20.72
N LEU A 248 34.90 -5.12 19.56
CA LEU A 248 35.87 -4.03 19.45
C LEU A 248 35.43 -2.79 20.22
N VAL A 249 34.14 -2.37 20.08
CA VAL A 249 33.60 -1.21 20.81
C VAL A 249 33.65 -1.45 22.31
N ILE A 250 33.23 -2.62 22.76
CA ILE A 250 33.31 -3.01 24.18
C ILE A 250 34.76 -2.91 24.69
N GLN A 251 35.75 -3.38 23.92
CA GLN A 251 37.15 -3.26 24.32
C GLN A 251 37.63 -1.81 24.38
N LEU A 252 37.16 -0.96 23.44
CA LEU A 252 37.46 0.48 23.49
C LEU A 252 36.83 1.16 24.72
N MET A 253 35.64 0.76 25.12
CA MET A 253 35.00 1.24 26.35
C MET A 253 35.82 0.87 27.59
N ALA A 254 36.35 -0.34 27.66
CA ALA A 254 37.23 -0.77 28.75
C ALA A 254 38.58 -0.01 28.74
N ASN A 255 39.20 0.12 27.59
CA ASN A 255 40.47 0.86 27.42
C ASN A 255 40.34 2.35 27.74
N GLY A 256 39.15 2.94 27.51
CA GLY A 256 38.84 4.32 27.86
C GLY A 256 38.39 4.53 29.31
N GLY A 257 38.32 3.44 30.09
CA GLY A 257 37.89 3.51 31.51
C GLY A 257 36.39 3.77 31.70
N PHE A 258 35.55 3.61 30.64
CA PHE A 258 34.09 3.75 30.74
C PHE A 258 33.41 2.53 31.38
N ILE A 259 34.03 1.36 31.27
CA ILE A 259 33.61 0.12 31.93
C ILE A 259 34.86 -0.63 32.45
N THR A 260 34.68 -1.53 33.40
CA THR A 260 35.75 -2.42 33.87
C THR A 260 36.04 -3.52 32.87
N GLN A 261 37.24 -4.13 32.94
CA GLN A 261 37.58 -5.27 32.08
C GLN A 261 36.65 -6.49 32.34
N GLY A 262 36.20 -6.72 33.59
CA GLY A 262 35.25 -7.78 33.92
C GLY A 262 33.87 -7.58 33.28
N GLU A 263 33.38 -6.37 33.25
CA GLU A 263 32.12 -6.02 32.54
C GLU A 263 32.30 -6.20 31.04
N ALA A 264 33.44 -5.82 30.47
CA ALA A 264 33.76 -6.01 29.07
C ALA A 264 33.75 -7.50 28.66
N ASP A 265 34.39 -8.36 29.46
CA ASP A 265 34.45 -9.77 29.18
C ASP A 265 33.05 -10.43 29.30
N ALA A 266 32.29 -10.06 30.32
CA ALA A 266 30.90 -10.48 30.49
C ALA A 266 30.02 -10.06 29.31
N ALA A 267 30.13 -8.80 28.85
CA ALA A 267 29.36 -8.27 27.73
C ALA A 267 29.70 -8.96 26.40
N LYS A 268 30.97 -9.22 26.12
CA LYS A 268 31.40 -9.96 24.91
C LYS A 268 30.92 -11.41 24.87
N SER A 269 30.75 -12.05 26.04
CA SER A 269 30.27 -13.43 26.13
C SER A 269 28.80 -13.59 25.76
N ARG A 270 28.00 -12.50 25.82
CA ARG A 270 26.56 -12.54 25.53
C ARG A 270 26.30 -12.61 24.03
N PRO A 271 25.38 -13.49 23.57
CA PRO A 271 24.99 -13.57 22.16
C PRO A 271 24.17 -12.32 21.76
N ILE A 272 24.23 -11.97 20.48
CA ILE A 272 23.35 -10.96 19.92
C ILE A 272 21.98 -11.61 19.73
N LYS A 273 20.95 -11.05 20.39
CA LYS A 273 19.55 -11.45 20.22
C LYS A 273 18.82 -10.28 19.59
N LEU A 274 18.33 -10.48 18.38
CA LEU A 274 17.58 -9.47 17.65
C LEU A 274 16.08 -9.72 17.82
N HIS A 275 15.34 -8.64 17.85
CA HIS A 275 13.89 -8.66 17.77
C HIS A 275 13.44 -8.76 16.31
N ASP A 276 12.28 -9.37 16.04
CA ASP A 276 11.81 -9.60 14.67
C ASP A 276 11.57 -8.32 13.88
N ARG A 277 11.29 -7.20 14.57
CA ARG A 277 11.21 -5.87 13.96
C ARG A 277 12.47 -5.47 13.19
N ALA A 278 13.62 -6.03 13.53
CA ALA A 278 14.88 -5.77 12.83
C ALA A 278 14.84 -6.20 11.36
N PHE A 279 14.03 -7.19 11.06
CA PHE A 279 13.88 -7.79 9.74
C PHE A 279 12.63 -7.33 8.99
N ALA A 280 11.74 -6.56 9.66
CA ALA A 280 10.55 -6.02 9.00
C ALA A 280 10.94 -5.09 7.85
N PRO A 281 10.29 -5.18 6.66
CA PRO A 281 10.53 -4.24 5.58
C PRO A 281 10.28 -2.83 6.11
N SER A 282 11.26 -1.97 5.92
CA SER A 282 11.23 -0.59 6.39
C SER A 282 10.03 0.15 5.82
N LEU A 283 9.42 1.03 6.62
CA LEU A 283 8.61 2.18 6.25
C LEU A 283 7.08 2.06 6.38
N GLN A 284 6.49 0.88 6.31
CA GLN A 284 5.08 0.68 6.64
C GLN A 284 4.99 -0.40 7.72
N SER A 285 4.77 -0.01 8.96
CA SER A 285 4.50 -0.94 10.05
C SER A 285 2.99 -1.00 10.26
N ALA A 286 2.31 -1.75 9.41
CA ALA A 286 0.95 -2.18 9.66
C ALA A 286 0.94 -3.71 9.71
N SER A 287 0.21 -4.27 10.67
CA SER A 287 -0.14 -5.69 10.61
C SER A 287 -0.82 -6.00 9.27
N PRO A 288 -0.61 -7.16 8.66
CA PRO A 288 -1.30 -7.56 7.42
C PRO A 288 -2.82 -7.35 7.47
N ILE A 289 -3.42 -7.41 8.66
CA ILE A 289 -4.84 -7.17 8.90
C ILE A 289 -5.26 -5.74 8.51
N PHE A 290 -4.41 -4.75 8.79
CA PHE A 290 -4.69 -3.34 8.56
C PHE A 290 -4.01 -2.76 7.31
N ALA A 291 -3.27 -3.57 6.56
CA ALA A 291 -2.42 -3.07 5.49
C ALA A 291 -3.21 -2.34 4.39
N TYR A 292 -4.37 -2.85 3.96
CA TYR A 292 -5.19 -2.18 2.95
C TYR A 292 -5.76 -0.83 3.40
N PRO A 293 -6.46 -0.70 4.54
CA PRO A 293 -6.98 0.60 4.96
C PRO A 293 -5.86 1.59 5.30
N VAL A 294 -4.74 1.14 5.87
CA VAL A 294 -3.59 2.00 6.18
C VAL A 294 -2.93 2.52 4.89
N GLU A 295 -2.80 1.71 3.86
CA GLU A 295 -2.29 2.15 2.55
C GLU A 295 -3.24 3.15 1.88
N GLU A 296 -4.54 2.93 1.95
CA GLU A 296 -5.55 3.87 1.43
C GLU A 296 -5.48 5.22 2.15
N ILE A 297 -5.36 5.20 3.49
CA ILE A 297 -5.14 6.41 4.31
C ILE A 297 -3.85 7.11 3.90
N ARG A 298 -2.75 6.37 3.70
CA ARG A 298 -1.47 6.93 3.27
C ARG A 298 -1.60 7.68 1.95
N GLN A 299 -2.26 7.09 0.95
CA GLN A 299 -2.49 7.72 -0.36
C GLN A 299 -3.31 9.01 -0.23
N GLN A 300 -4.42 8.98 0.53
CA GLN A 300 -5.23 10.18 0.77
C GLN A 300 -4.45 11.29 1.48
N LEU A 301 -3.59 10.93 2.44
CA LEU A 301 -2.73 11.91 3.13
C LEU A 301 -1.64 12.46 2.21
N GLU A 302 -1.01 11.63 1.37
CA GLU A 302 0.03 12.07 0.43
C GLU A 302 -0.51 13.07 -0.60
N ASP A 303 -1.72 12.86 -1.10
CA ASP A 303 -2.37 13.78 -2.02
C ASP A 303 -2.57 15.18 -1.40
N LYS A 304 -2.82 15.26 -0.09
CA LYS A 304 -3.07 16.52 0.63
C LYS A 304 -1.81 17.13 1.28
N TYR A 305 -1.01 16.29 1.92
CA TYR A 305 0.10 16.74 2.80
C TYR A 305 1.48 16.45 2.23
N THR A 306 1.57 15.75 1.09
CA THR A 306 2.81 15.43 0.37
C THR A 306 3.90 14.82 1.27
N THR A 307 5.07 15.44 1.36
CA THR A 307 6.20 14.99 2.17
C THR A 307 5.94 15.02 3.68
N ARG A 308 4.95 15.78 4.18
CA ARG A 308 4.60 15.82 5.60
C ARG A 308 4.09 14.48 6.13
N VAL A 309 3.51 13.63 5.28
CA VAL A 309 3.04 12.30 5.68
C VAL A 309 4.16 11.46 6.27
N ALA A 310 5.33 11.51 5.66
CA ALA A 310 6.46 10.70 6.07
C ALA A 310 7.45 11.42 7.01
N GLN A 311 7.34 12.73 7.16
CA GLN A 311 8.30 13.56 7.89
C GLN A 311 7.67 14.41 9.00
N GLY A 312 6.37 14.68 8.90
CA GLY A 312 5.68 15.66 9.74
C GLY A 312 5.23 15.15 11.10
N GLY A 313 5.25 13.85 11.35
CA GLY A 313 4.77 13.28 12.61
C GLY A 313 3.27 13.52 12.83
N LEU A 314 2.45 13.25 11.83
CA LEU A 314 1.00 13.41 11.93
C LEU A 314 0.42 12.34 12.87
N THR A 315 -0.61 12.72 13.61
CA THR A 315 -1.51 11.82 14.31
C THR A 315 -2.81 11.73 13.53
N VAL A 316 -3.13 10.54 13.02
CA VAL A 316 -4.28 10.31 12.17
C VAL A 316 -5.27 9.39 12.88
N TYR A 317 -6.46 9.89 13.13
CA TYR A 317 -7.57 9.10 13.69
C TYR A 317 -8.45 8.61 12.55
N SER A 318 -8.53 7.29 12.41
CA SER A 318 -9.30 6.66 11.36
C SER A 318 -10.70 6.24 11.82
N THR A 319 -11.52 5.81 10.87
CA THR A 319 -12.85 5.23 11.13
C THR A 319 -12.80 3.71 11.28
N VAL A 320 -11.63 3.10 11.11
CA VAL A 320 -11.45 1.65 11.08
C VAL A 320 -11.61 1.06 12.47
N ASN A 321 -12.60 0.21 12.67
CA ASN A 321 -12.75 -0.53 13.93
C ASN A 321 -11.80 -1.73 13.94
N ALA A 322 -10.85 -1.74 14.87
CA ALA A 322 -9.78 -2.75 14.91
C ALA A 322 -10.28 -4.18 15.05
N ALA A 323 -11.27 -4.39 15.91
CA ALA A 323 -11.87 -5.72 16.15
C ALA A 323 -12.66 -6.20 14.91
N ALA A 324 -13.48 -5.31 14.32
CA ALA A 324 -14.25 -5.63 13.12
C ALA A 324 -13.33 -5.89 11.91
N GLN A 325 -12.29 -5.10 11.72
CA GLN A 325 -11.31 -5.29 10.66
C GLN A 325 -10.61 -6.65 10.76
N THR A 326 -10.25 -7.05 11.98
CA THR A 326 -9.68 -8.37 12.24
C THR A 326 -10.63 -9.49 11.84
N LYS A 327 -11.91 -9.41 12.22
CA LYS A 327 -12.94 -10.39 11.83
C LYS A 327 -13.15 -10.42 10.32
N ALA A 328 -13.23 -9.26 9.66
CA ALA A 328 -13.40 -9.16 8.21
C ALA A 328 -12.24 -9.79 7.45
N TYR A 329 -11.00 -9.54 7.91
CA TYR A 329 -9.79 -10.10 7.32
C TYR A 329 -9.79 -11.63 7.35
N TYR A 330 -10.09 -12.24 8.51
CA TYR A 330 -10.13 -13.70 8.63
C TYR A 330 -11.32 -14.32 7.90
N ALA A 331 -12.50 -13.72 7.96
CA ALA A 331 -13.69 -14.22 7.27
C ALA A 331 -13.48 -14.26 5.74
N LEU A 332 -12.92 -13.19 5.16
CA LEU A 332 -12.60 -13.16 3.73
C LEU A 332 -11.58 -14.23 3.37
N ARG A 333 -10.47 -14.31 4.09
CA ARG A 333 -9.39 -15.27 3.83
C ARG A 333 -9.86 -16.71 3.91
N GLU A 334 -10.63 -17.06 4.95
CA GLU A 334 -11.16 -18.43 5.09
C GLU A 334 -12.18 -18.74 4.00
N GLY A 335 -13.07 -17.80 3.65
CA GLY A 335 -14.03 -18.00 2.57
C GLY A 335 -13.39 -18.26 1.22
N LEU A 336 -12.32 -17.50 0.88
CA LEU A 336 -11.54 -17.74 -0.35
C LEU A 336 -10.84 -19.11 -0.31
N ARG A 337 -10.37 -19.56 0.84
CA ARG A 337 -9.78 -20.89 1.03
C ARG A 337 -10.83 -22.00 0.92
N VAL A 338 -12.03 -21.80 1.48
CA VAL A 338 -13.15 -22.75 1.34
C VAL A 338 -13.47 -22.95 -0.13
N TYR A 339 -13.56 -21.86 -0.91
CA TYR A 339 -13.74 -21.94 -2.33
C TYR A 339 -12.60 -22.71 -3.02
N ASP A 340 -11.35 -22.37 -2.73
CA ASP A 340 -10.18 -23.03 -3.34
C ASP A 340 -10.11 -24.52 -2.99
N ARG A 341 -10.54 -24.92 -1.80
CA ARG A 341 -10.64 -26.34 -1.43
C ARG A 341 -11.66 -27.11 -2.27
N GLY A 342 -12.77 -26.48 -2.62
CA GLY A 342 -13.84 -27.10 -3.41
C GLY A 342 -13.58 -27.12 -4.92
N HIS A 343 -12.96 -26.07 -5.45
CA HIS A 343 -12.86 -25.80 -6.89
C HIS A 343 -11.42 -25.75 -7.42
N GLY A 344 -10.42 -25.59 -6.54
CA GLY A 344 -9.00 -25.54 -6.88
C GLY A 344 -8.26 -26.84 -6.54
N GLY A 345 -7.59 -27.46 -7.51
CA GLY A 345 -6.67 -28.57 -7.24
C GLY A 345 -5.38 -28.14 -6.55
N TRP A 346 -4.57 -29.11 -6.15
CA TRP A 346 -3.20 -28.85 -5.71
C TRP A 346 -2.39 -28.26 -6.88
N ARG A 347 -1.67 -27.14 -6.64
CA ARG A 347 -0.92 -26.40 -7.68
C ARG A 347 0.58 -26.43 -7.47
N GLY A 348 1.06 -26.89 -6.29
CA GLY A 348 2.47 -26.91 -5.97
C GLY A 348 3.14 -25.54 -6.03
N THR A 349 2.45 -24.51 -5.52
CA THR A 349 2.96 -23.14 -5.54
C THR A 349 3.99 -22.96 -4.43
N PHE A 350 5.25 -23.02 -4.80
CA PHE A 350 6.37 -22.72 -3.92
C PHE A 350 7.04 -21.41 -4.36
N GLN A 351 7.45 -20.63 -3.38
CA GLN A 351 8.42 -19.54 -3.59
C GLN A 351 9.81 -20.07 -3.26
N THR A 352 10.85 -19.42 -3.72
CA THR A 352 12.22 -19.83 -3.36
C THR A 352 13.03 -18.63 -2.93
N ILE A 353 13.81 -18.80 -1.86
CA ILE A 353 14.83 -17.84 -1.43
C ILE A 353 16.19 -18.15 -2.06
N ALA A 354 16.33 -19.30 -2.69
CA ALA A 354 17.55 -19.74 -3.33
C ALA A 354 17.80 -18.99 -4.64
N GLN A 355 19.06 -18.66 -4.89
CA GLN A 355 19.50 -18.09 -6.15
C GLN A 355 19.82 -19.19 -7.16
N SER A 356 19.59 -18.91 -8.44
CA SER A 356 20.03 -19.80 -9.51
C SER A 356 21.54 -19.76 -9.63
N ASN A 357 22.17 -20.91 -9.51
CA ASN A 357 23.60 -21.07 -9.77
C ASN A 357 23.88 -20.98 -11.28
N PRO A 358 25.14 -20.74 -11.69
CA PRO A 358 25.52 -20.72 -13.12
C PRO A 358 25.24 -22.02 -13.87
N ASP A 359 25.15 -23.16 -13.17
CA ASP A 359 24.82 -24.48 -13.72
C ASP A 359 23.30 -24.73 -13.84
N GLY A 360 22.47 -23.73 -13.51
CA GLY A 360 21.00 -23.81 -13.53
C GLY A 360 20.41 -24.51 -12.29
N SER A 361 21.23 -24.97 -11.35
CA SER A 361 20.75 -25.50 -10.06
C SER A 361 20.31 -24.36 -9.15
N VAL A 362 19.29 -24.63 -8.34
CA VAL A 362 18.75 -23.66 -7.37
C VAL A 362 19.05 -24.20 -5.98
N SER A 363 19.93 -23.55 -5.24
CA SER A 363 20.26 -23.95 -3.87
C SER A 363 20.39 -22.75 -2.95
N ALA A 364 19.83 -22.85 -1.74
CA ALA A 364 20.02 -21.88 -0.68
C ALA A 364 21.26 -22.24 0.14
N THR A 365 22.13 -21.28 0.38
CA THR A 365 23.28 -21.49 1.28
C THR A 365 22.82 -21.56 2.73
N PRO A 366 23.60 -22.23 3.63
CA PRO A 366 23.29 -22.25 5.07
C PRO A 366 23.12 -20.84 5.67
N GLN A 367 23.90 -19.88 5.18
CA GLN A 367 23.84 -18.49 5.63
C GLN A 367 22.53 -17.80 5.18
N GLN A 368 22.07 -18.05 3.95
CA GLN A 368 20.78 -17.55 3.46
C GLN A 368 19.62 -18.14 4.26
N LEU A 369 19.65 -19.44 4.56
CA LEU A 369 18.63 -20.10 5.39
C LEU A 369 18.58 -19.51 6.81
N ALA A 370 19.74 -19.30 7.44
CA ALA A 370 19.83 -18.78 8.80
C ALA A 370 19.45 -17.29 8.93
N SER A 371 19.66 -16.52 7.87
CA SER A 371 19.38 -15.07 7.86
C SER A 371 18.03 -14.70 7.26
N TYR A 372 17.27 -15.67 6.75
CA TYR A 372 15.98 -15.38 6.13
C TYR A 372 14.89 -15.18 7.19
N HIS A 373 14.14 -14.09 7.05
CA HIS A 373 12.95 -13.79 7.85
C HIS A 373 11.77 -13.49 6.93
N HIS A 374 10.65 -14.15 7.21
CA HIS A 374 9.39 -13.88 6.50
C HIS A 374 8.54 -12.89 7.30
N PRO A 375 7.82 -11.94 6.66
CA PRO A 375 6.92 -11.01 7.35
C PRO A 375 5.84 -11.66 8.22
N ASP A 376 5.42 -12.88 7.88
CA ASP A 376 4.43 -13.64 8.67
C ASP A 376 4.97 -14.07 10.04
N TRP A 377 6.28 -14.04 10.27
CA TRP A 377 6.90 -14.47 11.53
C TRP A 377 7.06 -13.35 12.55
N TYR A 378 6.34 -12.26 12.32
CA TYR A 378 6.41 -11.09 13.17
C TYR A 378 6.04 -11.41 14.63
N GLU A 379 6.93 -11.06 15.55
CA GLU A 379 6.80 -11.23 17.00
C GLU A 379 6.66 -12.70 17.48
N ASP A 380 6.87 -13.72 16.63
CA ASP A 380 6.73 -15.16 17.00
C ASP A 380 5.41 -15.51 17.73
N ARG A 381 4.35 -14.72 17.53
CA ARG A 381 3.04 -14.86 18.17
C ARG A 381 2.10 -15.70 17.34
N PHE A 382 2.42 -16.97 17.22
CA PHE A 382 1.65 -17.90 16.41
C PHE A 382 0.42 -18.44 17.16
N LYS A 383 -0.68 -18.64 16.44
CA LYS A 383 -1.91 -19.24 16.99
C LYS A 383 -2.38 -20.42 16.14
N ALA A 384 -2.98 -21.39 16.81
CA ALA A 384 -3.66 -22.48 16.10
C ALA A 384 -4.76 -21.93 15.19
N GLY A 385 -4.83 -22.46 13.97
CA GLY A 385 -5.76 -22.01 12.93
C GLY A 385 -5.17 -21.00 11.95
N GLU A 386 -4.06 -20.33 12.25
CA GLU A 386 -3.39 -19.38 11.37
C GLU A 386 -2.67 -20.10 10.22
N TYR A 387 -2.43 -19.33 9.16
CA TYR A 387 -1.72 -19.79 7.96
C TYR A 387 -0.47 -18.92 7.79
N LEU A 388 0.68 -19.56 7.74
CA LEU A 388 1.99 -18.91 7.67
C LEU A 388 2.83 -19.51 6.55
N MET A 389 3.69 -18.68 5.97
CA MET A 389 4.77 -19.16 5.11
C MET A 389 5.86 -19.78 5.96
N GLY A 390 6.23 -21.03 5.66
CA GLY A 390 7.32 -21.77 6.32
C GLY A 390 8.48 -22.00 5.35
N LEU A 391 9.71 -21.85 5.82
CA LEU A 391 10.93 -22.10 5.06
C LEU A 391 11.37 -23.54 5.24
N ILE A 392 11.49 -24.28 4.14
CA ILE A 392 12.03 -25.65 4.17
C ILE A 392 13.55 -25.57 4.34
N THR A 393 14.03 -25.98 5.52
CA THR A 393 15.46 -25.93 5.88
C THR A 393 16.17 -27.26 5.70
N LYS A 394 15.42 -28.37 5.76
CA LYS A 394 15.96 -29.73 5.58
C LYS A 394 14.91 -30.65 4.97
N VAL A 395 15.33 -31.54 4.09
CA VAL A 395 14.52 -32.66 3.57
C VAL A 395 15.26 -33.95 3.83
N ASP A 396 14.67 -34.85 4.62
CA ASP A 396 15.19 -36.17 4.91
C ASP A 396 14.59 -37.20 3.96
N GLN A 397 15.34 -37.58 2.95
CA GLN A 397 14.89 -38.51 1.91
C GLN A 397 14.57 -39.90 2.45
N ALA A 398 15.33 -40.36 3.48
CA ALA A 398 15.20 -41.71 4.07
C ALA A 398 13.94 -41.81 4.93
N LYS A 399 13.68 -40.78 5.75
CA LYS A 399 12.49 -40.73 6.63
C LYS A 399 11.25 -40.22 5.94
N ASN A 400 11.39 -39.61 4.75
CA ASN A 400 10.32 -38.93 4.04
C ASN A 400 9.71 -37.77 4.87
N GLU A 401 10.57 -36.97 5.46
CA GLU A 401 10.24 -35.84 6.35
C GLU A 401 10.91 -34.57 5.87
N ALA A 402 10.30 -33.42 6.19
CA ALA A 402 10.94 -32.13 6.00
C ALA A 402 10.92 -31.34 7.30
N THR A 403 11.99 -30.59 7.56
CA THR A 403 12.03 -29.57 8.61
C THR A 403 11.66 -28.23 8.00
N VAL A 404 10.69 -27.58 8.59
CA VAL A 404 10.17 -26.29 8.16
C VAL A 404 10.34 -25.29 9.31
N HIS A 405 10.91 -24.14 8.98
CA HIS A 405 11.27 -23.10 9.93
C HIS A 405 10.27 -21.93 9.87
N PHE A 406 9.89 -21.41 11.05
CA PHE A 406 8.97 -20.28 11.24
C PHE A 406 9.52 -19.37 12.36
N GLY A 407 10.35 -18.38 12.02
CA GLY A 407 10.93 -17.50 13.05
C GLY A 407 11.77 -18.25 14.09
N SER A 408 11.35 -18.27 15.34
CA SER A 408 12.01 -19.04 16.40
C SER A 408 11.50 -20.49 16.53
N TYR A 409 10.53 -20.92 15.71
CA TYR A 409 9.89 -22.22 15.77
C TYR A 409 10.26 -23.10 14.57
N ASP A 410 10.25 -24.42 14.80
CA ASP A 410 10.40 -25.44 13.77
C ASP A 410 9.21 -26.39 13.77
N ALA A 411 8.88 -26.93 12.59
CA ALA A 411 7.95 -28.04 12.42
C ALA A 411 8.59 -29.17 11.64
N ILE A 412 8.20 -30.41 11.95
CA ILE A 412 8.52 -31.57 11.13
C ILE A 412 7.26 -31.94 10.36
N VAL A 413 7.36 -31.96 9.04
CA VAL A 413 6.26 -32.29 8.12
C VAL A 413 6.49 -33.69 7.56
N THR A 414 5.52 -34.55 7.78
CA THR A 414 5.47 -35.93 7.30
C THR A 414 4.43 -36.10 6.20
N ALA A 415 4.30 -37.29 5.63
CA ALA A 415 3.25 -37.58 4.65
C ALA A 415 1.82 -37.38 5.17
N LYS A 416 1.59 -37.42 6.49
CA LYS A 416 0.27 -37.18 7.10
C LYS A 416 -0.08 -35.69 7.16
N ASP A 417 0.94 -34.85 7.14
CA ASP A 417 0.81 -33.40 7.30
C ASP A 417 0.72 -32.67 5.94
N MET A 418 0.64 -33.44 4.83
CA MET A 418 0.57 -32.88 3.48
C MET A 418 -0.77 -32.23 3.12
N GLY A 419 -1.78 -32.27 3.97
CA GLY A 419 -3.02 -31.50 3.89
C GLY A 419 -3.56 -31.30 2.47
N ARG A 420 -3.41 -30.10 1.90
CA ARG A 420 -3.83 -29.77 0.52
C ARG A 420 -3.13 -30.60 -0.57
N ALA A 421 -1.92 -31.06 -0.28
CA ALA A 421 -1.13 -31.94 -1.15
C ALA A 421 -1.30 -33.41 -0.78
N THR A 422 -2.47 -33.84 -0.28
CA THR A 422 -2.76 -35.23 0.05
C THR A 422 -2.44 -36.15 -1.11
N GLY A 423 -1.71 -37.24 -0.82
CA GLY A 423 -1.19 -38.18 -1.84
C GLY A 423 0.22 -37.84 -2.32
N HIS A 424 0.69 -36.62 -2.10
CA HIS A 424 2.08 -36.22 -2.39
C HIS A 424 2.99 -36.51 -1.20
N GLN A 425 4.29 -36.55 -1.42
CA GLN A 425 5.27 -36.89 -0.40
C GLN A 425 6.23 -35.74 -0.12
N PRO A 426 6.60 -35.43 1.15
CA PRO A 426 7.54 -34.36 1.47
C PRO A 426 8.85 -34.44 0.66
N LYS A 427 9.40 -35.62 0.49
CA LYS A 427 10.66 -35.84 -0.24
C LYS A 427 10.60 -35.51 -1.73
N SER A 428 9.41 -35.53 -2.36
CA SER A 428 9.22 -35.21 -3.77
C SER A 428 8.81 -33.75 -3.99
N GLU A 429 8.03 -33.18 -3.06
CA GLU A 429 7.48 -31.84 -3.18
C GLU A 429 8.43 -30.75 -2.68
N PHE A 430 9.17 -31.02 -1.59
CA PHE A 430 9.97 -30.00 -0.94
C PHE A 430 11.42 -30.01 -1.38
N ARG A 431 11.98 -28.81 -1.46
CA ARG A 431 13.42 -28.56 -1.62
C ARG A 431 13.89 -27.55 -0.58
N VAL A 432 15.13 -27.67 -0.14
CA VAL A 432 15.75 -26.72 0.79
C VAL A 432 15.77 -25.33 0.14
N GLY A 433 15.31 -24.33 0.91
CA GLY A 433 15.16 -22.96 0.42
C GLY A 433 13.80 -22.66 -0.22
N PHE A 434 12.89 -23.64 -0.27
CA PHE A 434 11.49 -23.35 -0.65
C PHE A 434 10.72 -22.75 0.53
N LEU A 435 9.83 -21.84 0.20
CA LEU A 435 8.77 -21.29 1.04
C LEU A 435 7.44 -21.88 0.61
N ALA A 436 6.71 -22.40 1.57
CA ALA A 436 5.38 -22.95 1.36
C ALA A 436 4.44 -22.50 2.47
N GLU A 437 3.14 -22.44 2.19
CA GLU A 437 2.12 -22.07 3.18
C GLU A 437 1.70 -23.29 4.01
N PHE A 438 1.63 -23.11 5.32
CA PHE A 438 1.17 -24.10 6.27
C PHE A 438 0.09 -23.55 7.19
N LYS A 439 -0.89 -24.39 7.53
CA LYS A 439 -1.85 -24.12 8.60
C LYS A 439 -1.29 -24.60 9.92
N ILE A 440 -1.25 -23.74 10.92
CA ILE A 440 -0.87 -24.13 12.29
C ILE A 440 -2.00 -24.93 12.92
N LYS A 441 -1.70 -26.13 13.43
CA LYS A 441 -2.63 -26.94 14.22
C LYS A 441 -2.44 -26.69 15.70
N GLU A 442 -1.18 -26.68 16.16
CA GLU A 442 -0.81 -26.51 17.56
C GLU A 442 0.49 -25.74 17.68
N VAL A 443 0.63 -24.97 18.76
CA VAL A 443 1.82 -24.24 19.14
C VAL A 443 2.31 -24.76 20.48
N ASN A 444 3.55 -25.25 20.53
CA ASN A 444 4.24 -25.61 21.76
C ASN A 444 5.35 -24.60 22.02
N ALA A 445 5.06 -23.63 22.90
CA ALA A 445 5.98 -22.54 23.23
C ALA A 445 7.22 -23.00 24.01
N ASP A 446 7.08 -24.04 24.84
CA ASP A 446 8.17 -24.54 25.68
C ASP A 446 9.29 -25.21 24.85
N THR A 447 8.91 -25.89 23.78
CA THR A 447 9.83 -26.61 22.89
C THR A 447 10.16 -25.86 21.60
N HIS A 448 9.56 -24.67 21.37
CA HIS A 448 9.62 -23.95 20.10
C HIS A 448 9.26 -24.84 18.89
N ARG A 449 8.17 -25.61 19.03
CA ARG A 449 7.67 -26.51 17.99
C ARG A 449 6.26 -26.18 17.56
N LEU A 450 6.02 -26.27 16.24
CA LEU A 450 4.68 -26.18 15.66
C LEU A 450 4.26 -27.55 15.10
N THR A 451 3.00 -27.90 15.29
CA THR A 451 2.34 -28.92 14.49
C THR A 451 1.61 -28.20 13.36
N VAL A 452 1.91 -28.54 12.12
CA VAL A 452 1.41 -27.85 10.95
C VAL A 452 0.80 -28.79 9.91
N GLU A 453 0.01 -28.26 9.00
CA GLU A 453 -0.54 -28.97 7.85
C GLU A 453 -0.30 -28.14 6.58
N MET A 454 0.18 -28.81 5.51
CA MET A 454 0.45 -28.18 4.23
C MET A 454 -0.81 -27.52 3.67
N SER A 455 -0.69 -26.27 3.26
CA SER A 455 -1.73 -25.46 2.63
C SER A 455 -1.24 -24.85 1.32
N GLN A 456 -2.12 -24.12 0.66
CA GLN A 456 -1.75 -23.26 -0.47
C GLN A 456 -2.60 -22.00 -0.46
N PRO A 457 -2.06 -20.84 -0.88
CA PRO A 457 -2.85 -19.64 -1.07
C PRO A 457 -3.92 -19.84 -2.15
N PRO A 458 -5.14 -19.30 -2.01
CA PRO A 458 -6.17 -19.41 -3.02
C PRO A 458 -5.76 -18.73 -4.33
N ALA A 459 -6.27 -19.26 -5.46
CA ALA A 459 -6.06 -18.66 -6.77
C ALA A 459 -6.99 -17.47 -7.04
N VAL A 460 -8.11 -17.43 -6.34
CA VAL A 460 -9.08 -16.33 -6.41
C VAL A 460 -8.71 -15.20 -5.47
N GLU A 461 -9.21 -14.03 -5.77
CA GLU A 461 -9.18 -12.85 -4.91
C GLU A 461 -10.59 -12.49 -4.45
N GLY A 462 -10.67 -11.68 -3.43
CA GLY A 462 -11.93 -11.14 -2.95
C GLY A 462 -11.70 -9.79 -2.28
N SER A 463 -12.79 -9.10 -2.03
CA SER A 463 -12.76 -7.89 -1.20
C SER A 463 -14.00 -7.80 -0.33
N MET A 464 -13.85 -7.17 0.82
CA MET A 464 -14.93 -6.92 1.77
C MET A 464 -14.82 -5.52 2.32
N MET A 465 -15.95 -4.85 2.43
CA MET A 465 -16.04 -3.53 3.03
C MET A 465 -17.32 -3.36 3.81
N THR A 466 -17.23 -2.67 4.96
CA THR A 466 -18.38 -2.30 5.78
C THR A 466 -18.42 -0.79 5.97
N ILE A 467 -19.56 -0.18 5.70
CA ILE A 467 -19.83 1.24 5.93
C ILE A 467 -20.94 1.40 6.98
N ASN A 468 -20.76 2.35 7.89
CA ASN A 468 -21.83 2.81 8.77
C ASN A 468 -22.77 3.74 7.98
N ALA A 469 -24.00 3.30 7.76
CA ALA A 469 -24.98 4.04 6.94
C ALA A 469 -25.41 5.38 7.57
N LYS A 470 -25.21 5.56 8.88
CA LYS A 470 -25.65 6.76 9.61
C LYS A 470 -24.69 7.94 9.46
N ASN A 471 -23.41 7.69 9.12
CA ASN A 471 -22.41 8.75 9.07
C ASN A 471 -21.37 8.58 7.92
N GLY A 472 -21.41 7.48 7.15
CA GLY A 472 -20.50 7.24 6.04
C GLY A 472 -19.13 6.68 6.42
N GLU A 473 -18.87 6.40 7.68
CA GLU A 473 -17.59 5.84 8.14
C GLU A 473 -17.33 4.47 7.56
N ILE A 474 -16.15 4.26 7.00
CA ILE A 474 -15.67 2.95 6.56
C ILE A 474 -15.13 2.22 7.79
N VAL A 475 -15.92 1.27 8.29
CA VAL A 475 -15.65 0.51 9.52
C VAL A 475 -14.61 -0.60 9.27
N THR A 476 -14.69 -1.24 8.09
CA THR A 476 -13.71 -2.26 7.66
C THR A 476 -13.43 -2.13 6.17
N MET A 477 -12.17 -2.47 5.78
CA MET A 477 -11.76 -2.55 4.39
C MET A 477 -10.72 -3.67 4.21
N VAL A 478 -11.08 -4.70 3.46
CA VAL A 478 -10.17 -5.78 3.07
C VAL A 478 -10.14 -5.84 1.55
N GLY A 479 -9.02 -5.45 0.97
CA GLY A 479 -8.86 -5.29 -0.49
C GLY A 479 -8.40 -6.53 -1.23
N GLY A 480 -8.03 -7.62 -0.52
CA GLY A 480 -7.53 -8.85 -1.12
C GLY A 480 -7.24 -9.91 -0.09
N TYR A 481 -6.80 -11.07 -0.58
CA TYR A 481 -6.40 -12.19 0.28
C TYR A 481 -5.20 -11.86 1.17
N ASP A 482 -4.17 -11.21 0.58
CA ASP A 482 -2.93 -10.86 1.26
C ASP A 482 -2.26 -9.65 0.60
N PHE A 483 -2.02 -8.59 1.39
CA PHE A 483 -1.43 -7.34 0.91
C PHE A 483 0.02 -7.50 0.41
N ASN A 484 0.80 -8.38 1.04
CA ASN A 484 2.18 -8.63 0.63
C ASN A 484 2.24 -9.34 -0.73
N ARG A 485 1.25 -10.19 -1.00
CA ARG A 485 1.08 -10.89 -2.27
C ARG A 485 0.57 -9.95 -3.37
N ASN A 486 -0.41 -9.10 -3.05
CA ASN A 486 -1.02 -8.19 -4.00
C ASN A 486 -1.44 -6.89 -3.32
N LYS A 487 -0.72 -5.81 -3.61
CA LYS A 487 -1.01 -4.47 -3.07
C LYS A 487 -2.23 -3.80 -3.71
N PHE A 488 -2.72 -4.34 -4.83
CA PHE A 488 -3.89 -3.82 -5.52
C PHE A 488 -5.14 -3.99 -4.65
N ASN A 489 -5.77 -2.88 -4.30
CA ASN A 489 -6.96 -2.87 -3.44
C ASN A 489 -8.22 -3.12 -4.28
N ASN A 490 -8.70 -4.38 -4.32
CA ASN A 490 -9.90 -4.72 -5.08
C ASN A 490 -11.17 -4.02 -4.55
N ALA A 491 -11.16 -3.50 -3.34
CA ALA A 491 -12.31 -2.79 -2.80
C ALA A 491 -12.47 -1.37 -3.40
N THR A 492 -11.36 -0.70 -3.73
CA THR A 492 -11.36 0.70 -4.19
C THR A 492 -10.91 0.88 -5.63
N GLN A 493 -10.04 0.00 -6.15
CA GLN A 493 -9.37 0.16 -7.44
C GLN A 493 -9.92 -0.76 -8.55
N ALA A 494 -10.58 -1.88 -8.19
CA ALA A 494 -11.08 -2.83 -9.17
C ALA A 494 -12.47 -2.44 -9.67
N ASP A 495 -12.57 -2.05 -10.93
CA ASP A 495 -13.85 -2.00 -11.63
C ASP A 495 -14.30 -3.42 -11.97
N ARG A 496 -15.40 -3.88 -11.35
CA ARG A 496 -15.93 -5.23 -11.51
C ARG A 496 -17.39 -5.20 -11.93
N GLN A 497 -17.76 -6.11 -12.80
CA GLN A 497 -19.13 -6.23 -13.27
C GLN A 497 -20.06 -6.63 -12.12
N THR A 498 -21.09 -5.80 -11.85
CA THR A 498 -21.90 -5.90 -10.64
C THR A 498 -23.00 -6.97 -10.71
N GLY A 499 -23.34 -7.41 -11.91
CA GLY A 499 -24.42 -8.33 -12.13
C GLY A 499 -25.72 -7.86 -11.45
N SER A 500 -26.48 -8.79 -10.91
CA SER A 500 -27.78 -8.51 -10.29
C SER A 500 -27.74 -7.58 -9.06
N CYS A 501 -26.55 -7.22 -8.52
CA CYS A 501 -26.47 -6.18 -7.50
C CYS A 501 -26.81 -4.78 -8.03
N PHE A 502 -26.88 -4.59 -9.36
CA PHE A 502 -27.29 -3.34 -9.97
C PHE A 502 -28.82 -3.16 -10.02
N LYS A 503 -29.60 -4.25 -9.98
CA LYS A 503 -31.07 -4.22 -10.09
C LYS A 503 -31.76 -3.28 -9.11
N PRO A 504 -31.37 -3.20 -7.81
CA PRO A 504 -32.02 -2.27 -6.88
C PRO A 504 -32.03 -0.82 -7.33
N PHE A 505 -31.05 -0.36 -8.11
CA PHE A 505 -31.02 1.00 -8.62
C PHE A 505 -32.11 1.23 -9.69
N VAL A 506 -32.29 0.25 -10.58
CA VAL A 506 -33.37 0.27 -11.58
C VAL A 506 -34.74 0.20 -10.92
N TYR A 507 -34.90 -0.67 -9.93
CA TYR A 507 -36.17 -0.78 -9.18
C TYR A 507 -36.46 0.47 -8.31
N SER A 508 -35.41 1.14 -7.79
CA SER A 508 -35.58 2.43 -7.11
C SER A 508 -36.15 3.50 -8.05
N ALA A 509 -35.63 3.55 -9.28
CA ALA A 509 -36.17 4.44 -10.30
C ALA A 509 -37.63 4.07 -10.64
N ALA A 510 -37.99 2.80 -10.69
CA ALA A 510 -39.35 2.33 -10.92
C ALA A 510 -40.31 2.73 -9.79
N VAL A 511 -39.89 2.59 -8.52
CA VAL A 511 -40.71 3.02 -7.37
C VAL A 511 -40.93 4.54 -7.38
N GLU A 512 -39.87 5.32 -7.67
CA GLU A 512 -39.94 6.78 -7.79
C GLU A 512 -40.86 7.20 -8.97
N TRP A 513 -40.89 6.40 -10.02
CA TRP A 513 -41.73 6.58 -11.22
C TRP A 513 -43.19 6.17 -10.98
N GLY A 514 -43.59 5.79 -9.76
CA GLY A 514 -44.96 5.47 -9.36
C GLY A 514 -45.29 3.98 -9.33
N MET A 515 -44.36 3.07 -9.60
CA MET A 515 -44.57 1.64 -9.43
C MET A 515 -44.59 1.25 -7.96
N THR A 516 -45.36 0.20 -7.61
CA THR A 516 -45.42 -0.35 -6.26
C THR A 516 -44.80 -1.75 -6.21
N PRO A 517 -44.48 -2.27 -5.02
CA PRO A 517 -44.04 -3.67 -4.88
C PRO A 517 -44.95 -4.71 -5.51
N ASP A 518 -46.24 -4.41 -5.61
CA ASP A 518 -47.30 -5.27 -6.15
C ASP A 518 -47.56 -5.02 -7.64
N THR A 519 -46.94 -4.01 -8.26
CA THR A 519 -47.04 -3.78 -9.71
C THR A 519 -46.55 -5.04 -10.43
N VAL A 520 -47.42 -5.58 -11.29
CA VAL A 520 -47.11 -6.78 -12.08
C VAL A 520 -46.25 -6.41 -13.28
N ILE A 521 -45.11 -7.04 -13.37
CA ILE A 521 -44.15 -6.86 -14.47
C ILE A 521 -44.24 -8.05 -15.41
N SER A 522 -44.21 -7.80 -16.70
CA SER A 522 -44.24 -8.84 -17.72
C SER A 522 -43.00 -9.74 -17.63
N GLY A 523 -43.26 -11.06 -17.72
CA GLY A 523 -42.23 -12.08 -17.87
C GLY A 523 -42.11 -12.60 -19.31
N ALA A 524 -42.70 -11.92 -20.29
CA ALA A 524 -42.62 -12.33 -21.69
C ALA A 524 -41.20 -12.24 -22.25
N ALA A 525 -40.88 -13.10 -23.21
CA ALA A 525 -39.58 -13.12 -23.87
C ALA A 525 -39.26 -11.80 -24.57
N ILE A 526 -38.04 -11.34 -24.43
CA ILE A 526 -37.52 -10.12 -25.07
C ILE A 526 -36.62 -10.50 -26.23
N ASN A 527 -36.88 -9.92 -27.41
CA ASN A 527 -35.96 -9.99 -28.54
C ASN A 527 -35.76 -8.57 -29.07
N ARG A 528 -34.58 -8.02 -28.90
CA ARG A 528 -34.21 -6.68 -29.39
C ARG A 528 -32.96 -6.80 -30.25
N ASN A 529 -33.12 -6.72 -31.56
CA ASN A 529 -32.03 -6.79 -32.52
C ASN A 529 -31.18 -8.07 -32.35
N GLY A 530 -31.83 -9.21 -32.10
CA GLY A 530 -31.15 -10.49 -31.88
C GLY A 530 -30.63 -10.72 -30.45
N TRP A 531 -30.66 -9.70 -29.57
CA TRP A 531 -30.34 -9.91 -28.16
C TRP A 531 -31.57 -10.47 -27.41
N GLN A 532 -31.35 -11.61 -26.73
CA GLN A 532 -32.38 -12.30 -25.94
C GLN A 532 -31.81 -12.57 -24.53
N PRO A 533 -32.30 -11.86 -23.51
CA PRO A 533 -31.88 -12.14 -22.14
C PRO A 533 -32.50 -13.46 -21.66
N HIS A 534 -31.76 -14.15 -20.78
CA HIS A 534 -32.20 -15.37 -20.11
C HIS A 534 -32.26 -15.15 -18.60
N ASN A 535 -33.18 -15.82 -17.90
CA ASN A 535 -33.11 -15.99 -16.47
C ASN A 535 -31.97 -16.95 -16.10
N TYR A 536 -31.66 -17.05 -14.81
CA TYR A 536 -30.55 -17.89 -14.32
C TYR A 536 -30.71 -19.37 -14.71
N ASP A 537 -31.95 -19.86 -14.79
CA ASP A 537 -32.31 -21.23 -15.20
C ASP A 537 -32.28 -21.46 -16.73
N GLY A 538 -31.81 -20.48 -17.49
CA GLY A 538 -31.74 -20.50 -18.96
C GLY A 538 -33.07 -20.20 -19.66
N SER A 539 -34.17 -20.00 -18.91
CA SER A 539 -35.47 -19.66 -19.52
C SER A 539 -35.45 -18.27 -20.15
N THR A 540 -36.03 -18.13 -21.34
CA THR A 540 -36.17 -16.85 -22.04
C THR A 540 -37.43 -16.09 -21.66
N SER A 541 -38.33 -16.70 -20.89
CA SER A 541 -39.58 -16.11 -20.40
C SER A 541 -39.90 -16.65 -19.00
N CYS A 542 -40.71 -15.93 -18.28
CA CYS A 542 -41.38 -16.41 -17.04
C CYS A 542 -42.79 -15.86 -17.04
N GLY A 543 -43.65 -16.31 -16.17
CA GLY A 543 -44.98 -15.69 -16.00
C GLY A 543 -44.85 -14.25 -15.51
N ASP A 544 -45.91 -13.48 -15.67
CA ASP A 544 -46.04 -12.14 -15.10
C ASP A 544 -45.95 -12.23 -13.58
N VAL A 545 -45.12 -11.38 -12.98
CA VAL A 545 -44.81 -11.44 -11.54
C VAL A 545 -44.88 -10.08 -10.89
N PRO A 546 -45.30 -9.98 -9.61
CA PRO A 546 -45.13 -8.76 -8.83
C PRO A 546 -43.68 -8.32 -8.76
N MET A 547 -43.42 -6.99 -8.83
CA MET A 547 -42.09 -6.37 -8.80
C MET A 547 -41.27 -6.86 -7.59
N LYS A 548 -41.87 -6.97 -6.39
CA LYS A 548 -41.22 -7.51 -5.20
C LYS A 548 -40.71 -8.93 -5.39
N THR A 549 -41.48 -9.79 -6.08
CA THR A 549 -41.13 -11.17 -6.39
C THR A 549 -40.00 -11.23 -7.43
N ALA A 550 -40.08 -10.39 -8.45
CA ALA A 550 -39.05 -10.28 -9.48
C ALA A 550 -37.69 -9.91 -8.86
N LEU A 551 -37.63 -8.96 -7.92
CA LEU A 551 -36.42 -8.57 -7.23
C LEU A 551 -35.95 -9.66 -6.25
N ALA A 552 -36.85 -10.24 -5.46
CA ALA A 552 -36.52 -11.29 -4.46
C ALA A 552 -35.90 -12.54 -5.10
N ARG A 553 -36.44 -12.96 -6.23
CA ARG A 553 -35.95 -14.10 -7.04
C ARG A 553 -34.88 -13.70 -8.03
N SER A 554 -34.58 -12.40 -8.11
CA SER A 554 -33.54 -11.86 -9.03
C SER A 554 -33.79 -12.20 -10.53
N LEU A 555 -35.06 -12.22 -10.97
CA LEU A 555 -35.41 -12.53 -12.35
C LEU A 555 -34.82 -11.50 -13.32
N ASN A 556 -34.27 -11.97 -14.44
CA ASN A 556 -33.62 -11.11 -15.43
C ASN A 556 -34.65 -10.43 -16.36
N ILE A 557 -35.59 -11.23 -16.89
CA ILE A 557 -36.59 -10.73 -17.86
C ILE A 557 -37.41 -9.58 -17.28
N PRO A 558 -38.05 -9.71 -16.08
CA PRO A 558 -38.77 -8.59 -15.48
C PRO A 558 -37.89 -7.35 -15.18
N ALA A 559 -36.61 -7.55 -14.83
CA ALA A 559 -35.71 -6.43 -14.60
C ALA A 559 -35.42 -5.62 -15.87
N VAL A 560 -35.28 -6.31 -17.02
CA VAL A 560 -35.12 -5.67 -18.32
C VAL A 560 -36.39 -4.95 -18.73
N HIS A 561 -37.56 -5.57 -18.58
CA HIS A 561 -38.85 -4.89 -18.81
C HIS A 561 -39.00 -3.66 -17.91
N THR A 562 -38.61 -3.74 -16.64
CA THR A 562 -38.66 -2.59 -15.73
C THR A 562 -37.79 -1.44 -16.24
N LEU A 563 -36.55 -1.72 -16.70
CA LEU A 563 -35.68 -0.68 -17.28
C LEU A 563 -36.28 -0.08 -18.58
N ASP A 564 -36.82 -0.94 -19.43
CA ASP A 564 -37.45 -0.51 -20.69
C ASP A 564 -38.63 0.44 -20.41
N MET A 565 -39.46 0.12 -19.42
CA MET A 565 -40.61 0.96 -18.98
C MET A 565 -40.20 2.28 -18.34
N VAL A 566 -39.22 2.25 -17.44
CA VAL A 566 -38.72 3.45 -16.73
C VAL A 566 -37.91 4.36 -17.63
N GLY A 567 -37.25 3.77 -18.61
CA GLY A 567 -36.34 4.45 -19.53
C GLY A 567 -34.89 4.52 -19.00
N ILE A 568 -33.96 4.35 -19.89
CA ILE A 568 -32.51 4.31 -19.60
C ILE A 568 -32.01 5.62 -18.98
N GLN A 569 -32.51 6.76 -19.45
CA GLN A 569 -32.11 8.09 -18.95
C GLN A 569 -32.50 8.26 -17.46
N THR A 570 -33.76 7.93 -17.12
CA THR A 570 -34.26 8.01 -15.73
C THR A 570 -33.48 7.11 -14.81
N ALA A 571 -33.25 5.87 -15.22
CA ALA A 571 -32.41 4.95 -14.46
C ALA A 571 -30.98 5.43 -14.32
N SER A 572 -30.37 5.99 -15.37
CA SER A 572 -29.01 6.56 -15.33
C SER A 572 -28.91 7.76 -14.39
N GLN A 573 -29.90 8.62 -14.33
CA GLN A 573 -29.97 9.74 -13.38
C GLN A 573 -30.04 9.21 -11.93
N MET A 574 -30.88 8.20 -11.69
CA MET A 574 -30.97 7.52 -10.39
C MET A 574 -29.62 6.96 -9.96
N VAL A 575 -28.92 6.23 -10.84
CA VAL A 575 -27.60 5.65 -10.59
C VAL A 575 -26.56 6.72 -10.20
N ARG A 576 -26.57 7.88 -10.88
CA ARG A 576 -25.69 9.00 -10.52
C ARG A 576 -26.02 9.58 -9.15
N ARG A 577 -27.31 9.71 -8.78
CA ARG A 577 -27.74 10.18 -7.45
C ARG A 577 -27.23 9.24 -6.35
N PHE A 578 -27.16 7.95 -6.60
CA PHE A 578 -26.53 6.98 -5.69
C PHE A 578 -25.02 7.18 -5.49
N GLY A 579 -24.40 8.07 -6.27
CA GLY A 579 -22.96 8.38 -6.18
C GLY A 579 -22.09 7.38 -6.92
N ILE A 580 -22.64 6.63 -7.86
CA ILE A 580 -21.87 5.78 -8.77
C ILE A 580 -21.26 6.67 -9.85
N THR A 581 -19.94 6.70 -9.92
CA THR A 581 -19.20 7.59 -10.85
C THR A 581 -19.06 6.99 -12.25
N ARG A 582 -19.16 5.65 -12.35
CA ARG A 582 -19.09 4.94 -13.62
C ARG A 582 -20.40 5.14 -14.41
N PRO A 583 -20.34 5.58 -15.68
CA PRO A 583 -21.54 5.83 -16.45
C PRO A 583 -22.29 4.52 -16.72
N MET A 584 -23.61 4.52 -16.48
CA MET A 584 -24.47 3.43 -16.90
C MET A 584 -24.52 3.42 -18.44
N ALA A 585 -24.22 2.26 -19.03
CA ALA A 585 -24.27 2.13 -20.47
C ALA A 585 -25.69 2.27 -21.04
N PRO A 586 -25.88 2.95 -22.20
CA PRO A 586 -27.20 3.33 -22.70
C PRO A 586 -27.89 2.18 -23.45
N TYR A 587 -27.99 1.00 -22.83
CA TYR A 587 -28.66 -0.18 -23.41
C TYR A 587 -29.29 -1.05 -22.33
N LEU A 588 -30.26 -1.88 -22.72
CA LEU A 588 -31.09 -2.70 -21.80
C LEU A 588 -30.29 -3.71 -20.96
N PRO A 589 -29.19 -4.34 -21.42
CA PRO A 589 -28.34 -5.17 -20.58
C PRO A 589 -27.85 -4.49 -19.29
N SER A 590 -27.85 -3.17 -19.22
CA SER A 590 -27.50 -2.42 -18.00
C SER A 590 -28.43 -2.72 -16.83
N ALA A 591 -29.69 -3.15 -17.09
CA ALA A 591 -30.60 -3.64 -16.03
C ALA A 591 -30.03 -4.85 -15.27
N LEU A 592 -29.15 -5.62 -15.93
CA LEU A 592 -28.53 -6.84 -15.38
C LEU A 592 -27.15 -6.59 -14.80
N GLY A 593 -26.70 -5.31 -14.73
CA GLY A 593 -25.44 -4.94 -14.14
C GLY A 593 -24.23 -5.15 -15.04
N ALA A 594 -24.38 -4.79 -16.34
CA ALA A 594 -23.26 -4.77 -17.28
C ALA A 594 -22.23 -3.67 -16.94
N THR A 595 -22.58 -2.70 -16.11
CA THR A 595 -21.68 -1.64 -15.65
C THR A 595 -20.69 -2.20 -14.63
N GLU A 596 -19.41 -1.92 -14.84
CA GLU A 596 -18.32 -2.26 -13.92
C GLU A 596 -18.17 -1.14 -12.89
N VAL A 597 -18.18 -1.48 -11.59
CA VAL A 597 -18.18 -0.53 -10.47
C VAL A 597 -17.31 -1.08 -9.34
N PRO A 598 -16.49 -0.26 -8.68
CA PRO A 598 -15.72 -0.73 -7.53
C PRO A 598 -16.61 -0.99 -6.31
N LEU A 599 -16.19 -1.93 -5.45
CA LEU A 599 -16.97 -2.34 -4.27
C LEU A 599 -17.31 -1.14 -3.37
N VAL A 600 -16.36 -0.22 -3.18
CA VAL A 600 -16.56 0.97 -2.34
C VAL A 600 -17.70 1.85 -2.80
N GLU A 601 -17.91 2.01 -4.11
CA GLU A 601 -19.04 2.77 -4.65
C GLU A 601 -20.35 2.00 -4.46
N MET A 602 -20.34 0.70 -4.70
CA MET A 602 -21.53 -0.15 -4.51
C MET A 602 -21.99 -0.16 -3.06
N VAL A 603 -21.09 -0.35 -2.08
CA VAL A 603 -21.43 -0.35 -0.65
C VAL A 603 -21.91 1.02 -0.20
N SER A 604 -21.26 2.11 -0.67
CA SER A 604 -21.68 3.49 -0.41
C SER A 604 -23.07 3.76 -1.00
N ALA A 605 -23.33 3.32 -2.23
CA ALA A 605 -24.64 3.48 -2.87
C ALA A 605 -25.74 2.73 -2.07
N TYR A 606 -25.47 1.50 -1.62
CA TYR A 606 -26.42 0.73 -0.83
C TYR A 606 -26.71 1.33 0.54
N SER A 607 -25.79 2.15 1.11
CA SER A 607 -26.04 2.83 2.40
C SER A 607 -27.24 3.79 2.35
N THR A 608 -27.64 4.22 1.15
CA THR A 608 -28.84 5.04 0.93
C THR A 608 -30.11 4.35 1.40
N PHE A 609 -30.23 3.03 1.29
CA PHE A 609 -31.44 2.30 1.64
C PHE A 609 -31.71 2.34 3.15
N PRO A 610 -30.80 1.84 4.02
CA PRO A 610 -30.99 1.99 5.47
C PRO A 610 -30.86 3.45 5.92
N GLY A 611 -30.19 4.31 5.17
CA GLY A 611 -30.09 5.75 5.38
C GLY A 611 -31.37 6.52 5.01
N LYS A 612 -32.48 5.82 4.73
CA LYS A 612 -33.79 6.43 4.44
C LYS A 612 -33.77 7.43 3.27
N GLY A 613 -32.99 7.10 2.25
CA GLY A 613 -32.84 7.93 1.05
C GLY A 613 -31.71 8.95 1.12
N ILE A 614 -31.00 9.01 2.24
CA ILE A 614 -29.82 9.87 2.42
C ILE A 614 -28.57 9.01 2.35
N ARG A 615 -27.60 9.44 1.56
CA ARG A 615 -26.28 8.85 1.50
C ARG A 615 -25.27 9.81 2.15
N HIS A 616 -24.51 9.30 3.10
CA HIS A 616 -23.39 10.02 3.66
C HIS A 616 -22.14 9.81 2.78
N GLU A 617 -21.30 10.81 2.70
CA GLU A 617 -20.01 10.67 2.03
C GLU A 617 -19.14 9.67 2.80
N LYS A 618 -18.60 8.69 2.06
CA LYS A 618 -17.73 7.67 2.64
C LYS A 618 -16.38 8.25 2.99
N HIS A 619 -15.84 7.90 4.17
CA HIS A 619 -14.52 8.36 4.60
C HIS A 619 -13.80 7.35 5.50
N LEU A 620 -12.46 7.43 5.50
CA LEU A 620 -11.56 6.62 6.34
C LEU A 620 -10.89 7.42 7.44
N ILE A 621 -10.79 8.74 7.28
CA ILE A 621 -10.08 9.63 8.20
C ILE A 621 -11.12 10.48 8.91
N ARG A 622 -11.09 10.46 10.25
CA ARG A 622 -11.90 11.35 11.09
C ARG A 622 -11.20 12.68 11.34
N ARG A 623 -9.91 12.61 11.70
CA ARG A 623 -9.16 13.78 12.13
C ARG A 623 -7.67 13.58 11.87
N VAL A 624 -7.00 14.67 11.48
CA VAL A 624 -5.54 14.73 11.33
C VAL A 624 -5.00 15.83 12.21
N ILE A 625 -4.05 15.50 13.08
CA ILE A 625 -3.39 16.43 13.98
C ILE A 625 -1.90 16.45 13.65
N ASP A 626 -1.29 17.63 13.67
CA ASP A 626 0.15 17.74 13.49
C ASP A 626 0.92 17.43 14.78
N ARG A 627 2.25 17.44 14.69
CA ARG A 627 3.15 17.15 15.81
C ARG A 627 3.08 18.18 16.97
N ASP A 628 2.56 19.37 16.69
CA ASP A 628 2.40 20.45 17.66
C ASP A 628 1.01 20.42 18.32
N GLY A 629 0.17 19.42 18.02
CA GLY A 629 -1.18 19.23 18.54
C GLY A 629 -2.25 20.06 17.83
N VAL A 630 -1.91 20.67 16.69
CA VAL A 630 -2.87 21.47 15.91
C VAL A 630 -3.68 20.56 14.99
N THR A 631 -5.01 20.63 15.09
CA THR A 631 -5.91 19.94 14.17
C THR A 631 -5.78 20.54 12.77
N LEU A 632 -5.29 19.75 11.83
CA LEU A 632 -5.16 20.14 10.42
C LEU A 632 -6.45 19.89 9.64
N GLU A 633 -7.15 18.82 9.98
CA GLU A 633 -8.39 18.41 9.34
C GLU A 633 -9.26 17.66 10.34
N GLU A 634 -10.54 17.95 10.31
CA GLU A 634 -11.59 17.20 10.99
C GLU A 634 -12.73 16.97 10.02
N TRP A 635 -13.17 15.73 9.92
CA TRP A 635 -14.20 15.36 8.95
C TRP A 635 -15.57 15.84 9.38
N GLU A 636 -16.22 16.59 8.53
CA GLU A 636 -17.62 16.94 8.65
C GLU A 636 -18.46 16.10 7.66
N PRO A 637 -19.49 15.38 8.13
CA PRO A 637 -20.28 14.51 7.26
C PRO A 637 -21.02 15.27 6.18
N THR A 638 -20.64 15.08 4.92
CA THR A 638 -21.42 15.55 3.76
C THR A 638 -22.53 14.56 3.46
N THR A 639 -23.74 15.06 3.30
CA THR A 639 -24.93 14.25 3.03
C THR A 639 -25.53 14.55 1.67
N PHE A 640 -26.02 13.51 0.99
CA PHE A 640 -26.67 13.61 -0.31
C PHE A 640 -28.07 13.01 -0.24
N LYS A 641 -29.10 13.78 -0.55
CA LYS A 641 -30.44 13.25 -0.71
C LYS A 641 -30.55 12.57 -2.08
N VAL A 642 -30.67 11.25 -2.07
CA VAL A 642 -30.73 10.42 -3.28
C VAL A 642 -32.15 10.18 -3.71
N MET A 643 -33.06 9.91 -2.76
CA MET A 643 -34.46 9.63 -2.99
C MET A 643 -35.32 10.00 -1.76
N SER A 644 -36.63 9.86 -1.87
CA SER A 644 -37.51 10.02 -0.72
C SER A 644 -37.40 8.84 0.26
N GLU A 645 -37.73 9.06 1.54
CA GLU A 645 -37.77 8.00 2.54
C GLU A 645 -38.73 6.87 2.14
N TYR A 646 -39.84 7.21 1.51
CA TYR A 646 -40.81 6.24 0.98
C TYR A 646 -40.15 5.29 -0.02
N VAL A 647 -39.42 5.80 -1.00
CA VAL A 647 -38.75 4.98 -2.02
C VAL A 647 -37.69 4.09 -1.36
N ALA A 648 -36.86 4.66 -0.48
CA ALA A 648 -35.79 3.92 0.20
C ALA A 648 -36.35 2.77 1.05
N LEU A 649 -37.32 3.02 1.91
CA LEU A 649 -37.89 1.98 2.79
C LEU A 649 -38.75 0.97 2.04
N THR A 650 -39.43 1.38 0.95
CA THR A 650 -40.07 0.45 0.03
C THR A 650 -39.04 -0.52 -0.58
N MET A 651 -37.89 -0.03 -1.01
CA MET A 651 -36.81 -0.86 -1.52
C MET A 651 -36.21 -1.76 -0.43
N VAL A 652 -36.06 -1.29 0.82
CA VAL A 652 -35.68 -2.13 1.96
C VAL A 652 -36.66 -3.29 2.13
N GLN A 653 -37.95 -2.99 2.12
CA GLN A 653 -39.00 -4.03 2.24
C GLN A 653 -38.89 -5.06 1.11
N MET A 654 -38.71 -4.64 -0.14
CA MET A 654 -38.51 -5.55 -1.28
C MET A 654 -37.24 -6.37 -1.16
N MET A 655 -36.11 -5.77 -0.72
CA MET A 655 -34.81 -6.46 -0.57
C MET A 655 -34.78 -7.38 0.67
N ARG A 656 -35.66 -7.21 1.65
CA ARG A 656 -35.91 -8.23 2.71
C ARG A 656 -36.46 -9.51 2.11
N GLY A 657 -37.20 -9.43 0.99
CA GLY A 657 -37.66 -10.59 0.24
C GLY A 657 -36.51 -11.47 -0.31
N VAL A 658 -35.38 -10.86 -0.65
CA VAL A 658 -34.15 -11.54 -1.14
C VAL A 658 -33.59 -12.50 -0.09
N VAL A 659 -33.64 -12.10 1.19
CA VAL A 659 -33.08 -12.83 2.33
C VAL A 659 -34.17 -13.67 3.06
N SER A 660 -35.39 -13.68 2.55
CA SER A 660 -36.51 -14.50 3.05
C SER A 660 -36.58 -15.84 2.29
N ALA A 661 -37.39 -16.77 2.80
CA ALA A 661 -37.66 -18.02 2.10
C ALA A 661 -38.16 -17.77 0.67
N GLY A 662 -37.59 -18.45 -0.29
CA GLY A 662 -37.86 -18.25 -1.72
C GLY A 662 -37.06 -17.12 -2.40
N GLY A 663 -36.30 -16.34 -1.66
CA GLY A 663 -35.32 -15.37 -2.19
C GLY A 663 -34.00 -16.05 -2.55
N THR A 664 -33.04 -15.26 -3.09
CA THR A 664 -31.71 -15.77 -3.53
C THR A 664 -30.69 -15.87 -2.41
N ALA A 665 -30.97 -15.35 -1.20
CA ALA A 665 -30.02 -15.32 -0.07
C ALA A 665 -30.70 -15.64 1.28
N PRO A 666 -31.53 -16.69 1.42
CA PRO A 666 -32.28 -16.96 2.67
C PRO A 666 -31.35 -17.25 3.86
N ALA A 667 -30.15 -17.78 3.62
CA ALA A 667 -29.15 -18.05 4.65
C ALA A 667 -28.67 -16.78 5.40
N ALA A 668 -28.81 -15.58 4.82
CA ALA A 668 -28.49 -14.33 5.50
C ALA A 668 -29.29 -14.11 6.79
N SER A 669 -30.52 -14.66 6.89
CA SER A 669 -31.34 -14.58 8.11
C SER A 669 -30.69 -15.23 9.33
N SER A 670 -29.71 -16.12 9.14
CA SER A 670 -28.99 -16.80 10.22
C SER A 670 -28.11 -15.87 11.08
N VAL A 671 -27.91 -14.59 10.71
CA VAL A 671 -27.21 -13.63 11.56
C VAL A 671 -28.00 -13.15 12.77
N GLY A 672 -29.28 -13.50 12.86
CA GLY A 672 -30.11 -13.29 14.06
C GLY A 672 -30.65 -11.87 14.27
N VAL A 673 -30.52 -11.00 13.27
CA VAL A 673 -31.10 -9.64 13.22
C VAL A 673 -31.82 -9.43 11.88
N GLN A 674 -32.58 -8.33 11.78
CA GLN A 674 -33.19 -7.98 10.49
C GLN A 674 -32.15 -7.56 9.50
N VAL A 675 -32.15 -8.18 8.32
CA VAL A 675 -31.27 -7.87 7.22
C VAL A 675 -32.05 -7.72 5.91
N ALA A 676 -31.49 -6.94 5.02
CA ALA A 676 -31.89 -6.86 3.63
C ALA A 676 -30.63 -6.93 2.75
N GLY A 677 -30.77 -7.26 1.48
CA GLY A 677 -29.57 -7.32 0.64
C GLY A 677 -29.85 -7.83 -0.77
N LYS A 678 -28.80 -8.00 -1.55
CA LYS A 678 -28.87 -8.49 -2.93
C LYS A 678 -27.67 -9.34 -3.29
N THR A 679 -27.89 -10.44 -3.96
CA THR A 679 -26.89 -11.25 -4.64
C THR A 679 -26.57 -10.70 -6.01
N GLY A 680 -25.32 -10.75 -6.41
CA GLY A 680 -24.82 -10.49 -7.75
C GLY A 680 -24.11 -11.71 -8.31
N THR A 681 -24.43 -12.06 -9.55
CA THR A 681 -23.73 -13.10 -10.32
C THR A 681 -23.68 -12.61 -11.76
N VAL A 682 -22.52 -12.64 -12.35
CA VAL A 682 -22.32 -12.32 -13.76
C VAL A 682 -22.60 -13.56 -14.60
N ASN A 683 -23.08 -13.39 -15.82
CA ASN A 683 -23.51 -14.52 -16.67
C ASN A 683 -22.48 -15.63 -16.83
N ASP A 684 -21.20 -15.28 -16.93
CA ASP A 684 -20.10 -16.25 -17.07
C ASP A 684 -19.52 -16.71 -15.73
N HIS A 685 -20.20 -16.42 -14.60
CA HIS A 685 -19.73 -16.74 -13.26
C HIS A 685 -18.31 -16.26 -12.96
N THR A 686 -17.88 -15.13 -13.52
CA THR A 686 -16.53 -14.56 -13.32
C THR A 686 -16.43 -13.72 -12.05
N ASP A 687 -17.55 -13.15 -11.65
CA ASP A 687 -17.69 -12.24 -10.49
C ASP A 687 -18.94 -12.60 -9.71
N VAL A 688 -18.79 -12.79 -8.40
CA VAL A 688 -19.88 -13.05 -7.49
C VAL A 688 -19.88 -12.04 -6.36
N TRP A 689 -21.08 -11.54 -6.03
CA TRP A 689 -21.29 -10.48 -5.06
C TRP A 689 -22.38 -10.82 -4.07
N PHE A 690 -22.22 -10.32 -2.86
CA PHE A 690 -23.33 -10.14 -1.93
C PHE A 690 -23.20 -8.80 -1.22
N ILE A 691 -24.22 -7.96 -1.29
CA ILE A 691 -24.28 -6.72 -0.52
C ILE A 691 -25.51 -6.82 0.38
N GLY A 692 -25.26 -6.93 1.67
CA GLY A 692 -26.26 -7.05 2.70
C GLY A 692 -26.13 -5.95 3.75
N TYR A 693 -27.23 -5.59 4.38
CA TYR A 693 -27.25 -4.51 5.35
C TYR A 693 -28.26 -4.72 6.47
N THR A 694 -27.95 -4.13 7.61
CA THR A 694 -28.82 -3.86 8.76
C THR A 694 -29.25 -2.39 8.73
N PRO A 695 -30.09 -1.90 9.67
CA PRO A 695 -30.42 -0.46 9.74
C PRO A 695 -29.18 0.47 9.87
N SER A 696 -28.07 -0.03 10.45
CA SER A 696 -26.87 0.79 10.69
C SER A 696 -25.69 0.45 9.79
N TYR A 697 -25.52 -0.77 9.31
CA TYR A 697 -24.29 -1.20 8.63
C TYR A 697 -24.56 -1.85 7.29
N VAL A 698 -23.83 -1.45 6.28
CA VAL A 698 -23.82 -2.05 4.94
C VAL A 698 -22.50 -2.76 4.72
N THR A 699 -22.55 -4.05 4.43
CA THR A 699 -21.37 -4.84 4.13
C THR A 699 -21.48 -5.45 2.73
N GLY A 700 -20.48 -5.21 1.91
CA GLY A 700 -20.35 -5.82 0.58
C GLY A 700 -19.18 -6.80 0.55
N VAL A 701 -19.38 -7.91 -0.16
CA VAL A 701 -18.37 -8.91 -0.46
C VAL A 701 -18.35 -9.17 -1.97
N TRP A 702 -17.16 -9.18 -2.54
CA TRP A 702 -16.90 -9.61 -3.91
C TRP A 702 -15.86 -10.73 -3.93
N MET A 703 -15.99 -11.67 -4.87
CA MET A 703 -14.99 -12.70 -5.17
C MET A 703 -14.91 -12.94 -6.67
N GLY A 704 -13.68 -13.10 -7.20
CA GLY A 704 -13.38 -13.37 -8.61
C GLY A 704 -11.89 -13.70 -8.83
N TYR A 705 -11.51 -14.00 -10.07
CA TYR A 705 -10.09 -14.15 -10.39
C TYR A 705 -9.42 -12.79 -10.65
N PRO A 706 -8.18 -12.56 -10.18
CA PRO A 706 -7.45 -11.32 -10.43
C PRO A 706 -7.09 -11.20 -11.91
N GLY A 707 -7.39 -10.05 -12.52
CA GLY A 707 -6.96 -9.70 -13.88
C GLY A 707 -7.49 -10.59 -15.01
N GLN A 708 -8.35 -11.56 -14.71
CA GLN A 708 -8.90 -12.50 -15.70
C GLN A 708 -10.40 -12.70 -15.52
N LYS A 709 -11.15 -12.67 -16.63
CA LYS A 709 -12.56 -13.11 -16.66
C LYS A 709 -12.60 -14.65 -16.76
N LYS A 710 -12.21 -15.31 -15.66
CA LYS A 710 -12.22 -16.76 -15.54
C LYS A 710 -13.44 -17.21 -14.73
N ASN A 711 -14.14 -18.22 -15.24
CA ASN A 711 -15.30 -18.82 -14.58
C ASN A 711 -14.93 -19.46 -13.24
N LEU A 712 -15.71 -19.13 -12.18
CA LEU A 712 -15.54 -19.65 -10.83
C LEU A 712 -16.16 -21.04 -10.62
N GLY A 713 -16.99 -21.52 -11.56
CA GLY A 713 -17.78 -22.73 -11.49
C GLY A 713 -19.25 -22.42 -11.73
N THR A 714 -19.97 -23.32 -12.40
CA THR A 714 -21.38 -23.12 -12.76
C THR A 714 -22.33 -23.10 -11.56
N ASP A 715 -21.89 -23.62 -10.43
CA ASP A 715 -22.57 -23.59 -9.13
C ASP A 715 -22.26 -22.32 -8.33
N MET A 716 -21.25 -21.54 -8.73
CA MET A 716 -20.83 -20.33 -8.02
C MET A 716 -21.72 -19.14 -8.35
N THR A 717 -22.54 -18.80 -7.38
CA THR A 717 -23.40 -17.61 -7.38
C THR A 717 -23.02 -16.68 -6.22
N GLY A 718 -23.57 -15.48 -6.19
CA GLY A 718 -23.44 -14.59 -5.03
C GLY A 718 -23.92 -15.22 -3.73
N GLY A 719 -24.93 -16.13 -3.82
CA GLY A 719 -25.45 -16.88 -2.68
C GLY A 719 -24.53 -18.01 -2.18
N HIS A 720 -23.69 -18.57 -3.04
CA HIS A 720 -22.79 -19.67 -2.69
C HIS A 720 -21.33 -19.23 -2.45
N GLY A 721 -20.88 -18.14 -3.10
CA GLY A 721 -19.52 -17.66 -2.95
C GLY A 721 -19.38 -16.50 -1.94
N ALA A 722 -20.05 -15.37 -2.19
CA ALA A 722 -19.89 -14.15 -1.39
C ALA A 722 -20.73 -14.15 -0.10
N LEU A 723 -21.95 -14.69 -0.13
CA LEU A 723 -22.86 -14.72 1.03
C LEU A 723 -22.30 -15.48 2.24
N PRO A 724 -21.68 -16.66 2.11
CA PRO A 724 -21.11 -17.36 3.26
C PRO A 724 -20.05 -16.52 3.99
N ILE A 725 -19.19 -15.82 3.25
CA ILE A 725 -18.18 -14.91 3.80
C ILE A 725 -18.83 -13.76 4.56
N TRP A 726 -19.88 -13.18 3.99
CA TRP A 726 -20.66 -12.12 4.61
C TRP A 726 -21.32 -12.61 5.92
N ILE A 727 -21.91 -13.81 5.94
CA ILE A 727 -22.55 -14.39 7.13
C ILE A 727 -21.54 -14.61 8.24
N ASP A 728 -20.38 -15.18 7.93
CA ASP A 728 -19.31 -15.46 8.90
C ASP A 728 -18.87 -14.18 9.59
N PHE A 729 -18.58 -13.15 8.84
CA PHE A 729 -18.23 -11.84 9.37
C PHE A 729 -19.38 -11.23 10.19
N MET A 730 -20.58 -11.15 9.63
CA MET A 730 -21.68 -10.41 10.26
C MET A 730 -22.19 -11.06 11.54
N LYS A 731 -22.14 -12.37 11.66
CA LYS A 731 -22.49 -13.08 12.92
C LYS A 731 -21.60 -12.60 14.06
N ASP A 732 -20.31 -12.51 13.84
CA ASP A 732 -19.35 -12.08 14.83
C ASP A 732 -19.40 -10.56 15.06
N PHE A 733 -19.56 -9.80 13.97
CA PHE A 733 -19.60 -8.33 14.03
C PHE A 733 -20.81 -7.79 14.77
N LEU A 734 -21.98 -8.46 14.64
CA LEU A 734 -23.24 -8.02 15.24
C LEU A 734 -23.50 -8.61 16.61
N LYS A 735 -22.67 -9.53 17.11
CA LYS A 735 -22.92 -10.28 18.36
C LYS A 735 -23.20 -9.37 19.56
N ASP A 736 -22.43 -8.30 19.69
CA ASP A 736 -22.51 -7.38 20.82
C ASP A 736 -23.21 -6.05 20.47
N LYS A 737 -23.85 -5.99 19.28
CA LYS A 737 -24.55 -4.78 18.83
C LYS A 737 -26.06 -4.85 19.10
N PRO A 738 -26.72 -3.70 19.23
CA PRO A 738 -28.18 -3.66 19.39
C PRO A 738 -28.91 -4.36 18.25
N LYS A 739 -29.96 -5.09 18.56
CA LYS A 739 -30.83 -5.73 17.56
C LYS A 739 -31.81 -4.70 17.00
N GLU A 740 -31.34 -4.01 15.96
CA GLU A 740 -32.13 -2.98 15.27
C GLU A 740 -33.17 -3.60 14.33
N LYS A 741 -34.24 -2.85 14.06
CA LYS A 741 -35.27 -3.18 13.07
C LYS A 741 -35.37 -2.09 12.05
N PHE A 742 -35.68 -2.45 10.81
CA PHE A 742 -36.02 -1.46 9.77
C PHE A 742 -37.37 -0.84 10.06
N ASP A 743 -37.48 0.47 9.77
CA ASP A 743 -38.79 1.13 9.79
C ASP A 743 -39.65 0.67 8.61
N ASP A 744 -40.95 0.79 8.77
CA ASP A 744 -41.89 0.57 7.66
C ASP A 744 -41.91 1.78 6.74
N PRO A 745 -42.18 1.61 5.44
CA PRO A 745 -42.35 2.72 4.53
C PRO A 745 -43.43 3.70 5.01
N PRO A 746 -43.20 5.01 4.97
CA PRO A 746 -44.21 6.02 5.23
C PRO A 746 -45.31 5.97 4.16
N LYS A 747 -46.36 6.74 4.36
CA LYS A 747 -47.40 6.91 3.30
C LYS A 747 -46.74 7.37 2.01
N MET A 748 -47.25 6.84 0.90
CA MET A 748 -46.76 7.24 -0.43
C MET A 748 -46.96 8.77 -0.60
N PRO A 749 -45.93 9.50 -0.97
CA PRO A 749 -46.00 10.93 -1.27
C PRO A 749 -47.01 11.23 -2.38
N GLU A 750 -47.61 12.42 -2.35
CA GLU A 750 -48.68 12.79 -3.28
C GLU A 750 -48.22 12.82 -4.74
N ASP A 751 -47.04 13.34 -4.99
CA ASP A 751 -46.38 13.37 -6.31
C ASP A 751 -46.20 11.96 -6.89
N ILE A 752 -45.70 11.02 -6.09
CA ILE A 752 -45.56 9.62 -6.50
C ILE A 752 -46.93 8.97 -6.67
N ARG A 753 -47.91 9.32 -5.82
CA ARG A 753 -49.27 8.80 -5.89
C ARG A 753 -50.00 9.25 -7.19
N GLU A 754 -49.82 10.46 -7.58
CA GLU A 754 -50.33 10.97 -8.86
C GLU A 754 -49.76 10.22 -10.05
N LEU A 755 -48.42 10.04 -10.05
CA LEU A 755 -47.74 9.23 -11.06
C LEU A 755 -48.24 7.79 -11.06
N HIS A 756 -48.43 7.19 -9.86
CA HIS A 756 -48.97 5.85 -9.75
C HIS A 756 -50.36 5.72 -10.37
N LEU A 757 -51.27 6.64 -10.06
CA LEU A 757 -52.60 6.66 -10.63
C LEU A 757 -52.61 6.87 -12.15
N GLN A 758 -51.76 7.74 -12.65
CA GLN A 758 -51.56 7.94 -14.07
C GLN A 758 -51.11 6.64 -14.75
N ARG A 759 -50.09 5.97 -14.21
CA ARG A 759 -49.55 4.69 -14.76
C ARG A 759 -50.61 3.58 -14.74
N GLN A 760 -51.41 3.52 -13.68
CA GLN A 760 -52.49 2.56 -13.63
C GLN A 760 -53.50 2.76 -14.76
N ARG A 761 -53.82 3.99 -15.08
CA ARG A 761 -54.71 4.33 -16.21
C ARG A 761 -54.08 3.91 -17.53
N GLU A 762 -52.85 4.33 -17.81
CA GLU A 762 -52.11 3.97 -19.01
C GLU A 762 -52.05 2.43 -19.21
N MET A 763 -51.70 1.68 -18.17
CA MET A 763 -51.64 0.20 -18.23
C MET A 763 -53.05 -0.42 -18.44
N SER A 764 -54.10 0.19 -17.92
CA SER A 764 -55.46 -0.30 -18.11
C SER A 764 -56.00 -0.04 -19.51
N GLU A 765 -55.64 1.12 -20.09
CA GLU A 765 -55.97 1.51 -21.47
C GLU A 765 -55.26 0.58 -22.46
N GLU A 766 -53.96 0.38 -22.33
CA GLU A 766 -53.18 -0.52 -23.19
C GLU A 766 -53.72 -1.97 -23.13
N ARG A 767 -54.10 -2.44 -21.94
CA ARG A 767 -54.71 -3.77 -21.78
C ARG A 767 -56.08 -3.83 -22.45
N SER A 768 -56.89 -2.78 -22.35
CA SER A 768 -58.17 -2.68 -23.01
C SER A 768 -58.05 -2.68 -24.56
N ASP A 769 -57.08 -1.89 -25.08
CA ASP A 769 -56.80 -1.83 -26.49
C ASP A 769 -56.30 -3.16 -27.03
N PHE A 770 -55.43 -3.83 -26.30
CA PHE A 770 -54.95 -5.18 -26.65
C PHE A 770 -56.14 -6.20 -26.72
N LEU A 771 -56.99 -6.22 -25.69
CA LEU A 771 -58.13 -7.11 -25.68
C LEU A 771 -59.11 -6.79 -26.78
N THR A 772 -59.27 -5.54 -27.14
CA THR A 772 -60.11 -5.05 -28.23
C THR A 772 -59.56 -5.43 -29.59
N ALA A 773 -58.24 -5.29 -29.80
CA ALA A 773 -57.55 -5.74 -31.04
C ALA A 773 -57.61 -7.28 -31.18
N ALA A 774 -57.37 -8.01 -30.09
CA ALA A 774 -57.49 -9.47 -30.06
C ALA A 774 -58.86 -9.96 -30.37
N SER A 775 -59.92 -9.26 -29.92
CA SER A 775 -61.33 -9.61 -30.19
C SER A 775 -61.73 -9.35 -31.65
N LYS A 776 -61.10 -8.40 -32.32
CA LYS A 776 -61.29 -8.05 -33.75
C LYS A 776 -60.51 -8.92 -34.73
N GLY A 777 -59.67 -9.84 -34.22
CA GLY A 777 -58.86 -10.71 -35.09
C GLY A 777 -57.76 -9.99 -35.85
N GLU A 778 -57.48 -8.74 -35.53
CA GLU A 778 -56.49 -7.87 -36.17
C GLU A 778 -55.10 -7.96 -35.57
N GLY A 779 -54.90 -8.90 -34.61
CA GLY A 779 -53.62 -9.03 -33.91
C GLY A 779 -52.75 -10.13 -34.44
N ASP A 780 -51.51 -9.82 -34.85
CA ASP A 780 -50.42 -10.76 -34.95
C ASP A 780 -50.35 -11.57 -33.65
N LYS A 781 -50.24 -12.89 -33.73
CA LYS A 781 -50.33 -13.83 -32.59
C LYS A 781 -49.16 -13.73 -31.57
N THR A 782 -48.34 -12.73 -31.72
CA THR A 782 -47.32 -12.37 -30.74
C THR A 782 -47.86 -11.23 -29.87
N ALA A 783 -48.06 -11.46 -28.57
CA ALA A 783 -48.41 -10.39 -27.65
C ALA A 783 -47.44 -9.21 -27.84
N PRO A 784 -48.01 -7.99 -27.99
CA PRO A 784 -47.14 -6.84 -28.20
C PRO A 784 -46.21 -6.73 -26.97
N ALA A 785 -44.93 -6.78 -27.23
CA ALA A 785 -43.99 -6.20 -26.26
C ALA A 785 -44.52 -4.76 -26.02
N LEU A 786 -44.89 -4.43 -24.79
CA LEU A 786 -45.31 -3.11 -24.39
C LEU A 786 -44.33 -2.06 -24.94
N THR A 787 -44.58 -1.57 -26.13
CA THR A 787 -43.82 -0.48 -26.73
C THR A 787 -44.52 0.82 -26.31
N ILE A 788 -44.00 1.42 -25.24
CA ILE A 788 -44.29 2.81 -24.98
C ILE A 788 -43.59 3.60 -26.12
N ASP A 789 -44.40 4.24 -26.94
CA ASP A 789 -43.91 5.11 -28.00
C ASP A 789 -42.98 6.15 -27.38
N THR A 790 -41.72 6.19 -27.79
CA THR A 790 -40.69 7.09 -27.28
C THR A 790 -40.93 8.58 -27.66
N LYS A 791 -42.14 8.93 -28.07
CA LYS A 791 -42.58 10.31 -28.32
C LYS A 791 -43.12 11.06 -27.11
N LEU A 792 -42.98 10.55 -25.91
CA LEU A 792 -43.19 11.42 -24.75
C LEU A 792 -41.96 12.33 -24.60
N GLU A 793 -42.20 13.58 -25.01
CA GLU A 793 -41.36 14.72 -24.69
C GLU A 793 -40.95 14.66 -23.21
N GLN A 794 -39.69 14.93 -23.00
CA GLN A 794 -39.01 15.11 -21.73
C GLN A 794 -39.92 15.49 -20.56
N VAL A 795 -40.46 14.52 -19.84
CA VAL A 795 -40.92 14.80 -18.48
C VAL A 795 -39.62 14.91 -17.65
N THR A 796 -39.12 16.12 -17.60
CA THR A 796 -38.19 16.54 -16.59
C THR A 796 -38.84 16.26 -15.24
N LEU A 797 -38.34 15.30 -14.48
CA LEU A 797 -38.64 15.22 -13.05
C LEU A 797 -38.43 16.60 -12.47
N PRO A 798 -39.39 17.15 -11.69
CA PRO A 798 -39.17 18.43 -11.04
C PRO A 798 -37.83 18.37 -10.31
N PRO A 799 -36.99 19.42 -10.40
CA PRO A 799 -35.79 19.48 -9.63
C PRO A 799 -36.17 19.25 -8.18
N ALA A 800 -35.51 18.35 -7.49
CA ALA A 800 -35.71 18.14 -6.08
C ALA A 800 -35.71 19.51 -5.42
N ALA A 801 -36.80 19.88 -4.78
CA ALA A 801 -36.94 21.16 -4.07
C ALA A 801 -35.88 21.13 -2.94
N GLY A 802 -34.72 21.63 -3.29
CA GLY A 802 -33.60 21.88 -2.41
C GLY A 802 -33.44 23.37 -2.36
N GLU A 803 -34.00 23.96 -1.32
CA GLU A 803 -33.61 25.32 -0.94
C GLU A 803 -32.13 25.34 -0.67
N GLY A 804 -31.50 26.27 -1.36
CA GLY A 804 -30.17 26.77 -1.27
C GLY A 804 -29.27 26.36 -0.12
N LEU A 805 -28.27 25.58 -0.46
CA LEU A 805 -26.96 25.80 0.10
C LEU A 805 -26.02 25.96 -1.09
N THR A 806 -25.63 27.22 -1.30
CA THR A 806 -24.65 27.66 -2.28
C THR A 806 -23.33 26.94 -2.00
N ALA A 807 -23.02 25.94 -2.82
CA ALA A 807 -21.63 25.55 -2.99
C ALA A 807 -20.89 26.75 -3.59
N THR A 808 -20.02 27.37 -2.85
CA THR A 808 -19.05 28.32 -3.38
C THR A 808 -18.09 27.54 -4.29
N THR A 809 -18.36 27.60 -5.58
CA THR A 809 -17.41 27.27 -6.62
C THR A 809 -16.22 28.19 -6.50
N PRO A 810 -14.99 27.69 -6.61
CA PRO A 810 -13.81 28.52 -6.83
C PRO A 810 -14.01 29.30 -8.16
N PRO A 811 -13.55 30.54 -8.26
CA PRO A 811 -13.79 31.36 -9.43
C PRO A 811 -13.16 30.75 -10.68
N ASP A 812 -13.95 30.73 -11.76
CA ASP A 812 -13.55 30.37 -13.10
C ASP A 812 -12.25 31.06 -13.50
N ALA A 813 -11.22 30.27 -13.86
CA ALA A 813 -10.10 30.78 -14.61
C ALA A 813 -10.59 31.15 -16.02
N ALA A 814 -10.50 32.42 -16.34
CA ALA A 814 -10.84 32.97 -17.64
C ALA A 814 -10.05 32.29 -18.78
N PRO A 815 -10.61 32.19 -20.00
CA PRO A 815 -9.94 31.56 -21.11
C PRO A 815 -8.77 32.42 -21.59
N THR A 816 -7.56 31.91 -21.43
CA THR A 816 -6.36 32.52 -21.99
C THR A 816 -6.37 32.37 -23.52
N LYS A 817 -6.34 33.52 -24.19
CA LYS A 817 -6.11 33.66 -25.63
C LYS A 817 -4.84 32.93 -26.05
N LYS A 818 -4.97 32.23 -27.19
CA LYS A 818 -3.78 31.77 -27.98
C LYS A 818 -2.90 32.97 -28.27
N ALA A 819 -1.66 32.94 -27.85
CA ALA A 819 -0.60 33.76 -28.38
C ALA A 819 0.42 32.87 -29.09
N ASP A 820 0.62 33.25 -30.31
CA ASP A 820 1.59 32.79 -31.30
C ASP A 820 2.98 33.19 -30.87
N THR A 821 3.96 32.36 -31.07
CA THR A 821 5.24 32.57 -31.54
C THR A 821 6.52 32.09 -31.01
N SER A 822 7.23 31.70 -31.88
CA SER A 822 8.69 31.88 -32.10
C SER A 822 9.64 31.94 -30.90
N ALA A 823 10.57 31.02 -30.97
CA ALA A 823 11.76 30.76 -30.19
C ALA A 823 12.72 31.95 -29.98
N PRO A 824 13.67 31.85 -29.08
CA PRO A 824 14.97 31.27 -29.53
C PRO A 824 15.55 30.18 -28.61
N ARG A 825 16.33 29.32 -29.27
CA ARG A 825 17.16 28.29 -28.66
C ARG A 825 18.31 28.94 -27.88
N VAL A 826 18.54 28.44 -26.68
CA VAL A 826 19.87 28.51 -26.04
C VAL A 826 20.28 27.09 -25.68
N ASN A 827 21.41 26.67 -26.25
CA ASN A 827 22.14 25.47 -25.89
C ASN A 827 22.74 25.64 -24.51
N THR A 828 22.56 24.68 -23.63
CA THR A 828 23.58 24.29 -22.64
C THR A 828 23.61 22.78 -22.54
N HIS A 829 24.75 22.20 -22.89
CA HIS A 829 25.16 20.87 -22.50
C HIS A 829 25.20 20.79 -20.99
N ASP A 830 24.68 19.69 -20.42
CA ASP A 830 25.39 18.95 -19.38
C ASP A 830 24.83 17.52 -19.34
N ASP A 831 25.75 16.61 -19.59
CA ASP A 831 25.64 15.16 -19.45
C ASP A 831 25.54 14.83 -17.97
N ASP A 832 24.60 13.95 -17.61
CA ASP A 832 24.76 12.83 -16.67
C ASP A 832 23.40 12.15 -16.46
N ALA A 833 23.07 11.27 -17.37
CA ALA A 833 21.98 10.32 -17.19
C ALA A 833 22.55 8.91 -17.10
N ALA A 834 22.18 8.20 -16.03
CA ALA A 834 22.48 6.80 -15.85
C ALA A 834 21.97 5.96 -17.05
N PRO A 835 22.70 4.91 -17.48
CA PRO A 835 22.30 4.13 -18.64
C PRO A 835 21.01 3.34 -18.38
N PRO A 836 20.15 3.21 -19.41
CA PRO A 836 18.94 2.40 -19.33
C PRO A 836 19.29 0.91 -19.28
N PRO A 837 18.43 0.07 -18.68
CA PRO A 837 18.63 -1.38 -18.65
C PRO A 837 18.55 -1.96 -20.06
N PRO A 838 19.25 -3.06 -20.36
CA PRO A 838 19.28 -3.66 -21.68
C PRO A 838 17.92 -4.24 -22.07
N PRO A 839 17.56 -4.22 -23.38
CA PRO A 839 16.29 -4.70 -23.86
C PRO A 839 16.20 -6.22 -23.73
N ALA A 840 15.02 -6.68 -23.26
CA ALA A 840 14.68 -8.09 -23.19
C ALA A 840 14.71 -8.73 -24.58
N THR A 841 15.56 -9.74 -24.76
CA THR A 841 15.62 -10.59 -25.94
C THR A 841 14.35 -11.42 -26.06
N ARG A 842 13.61 -11.22 -27.15
CA ARG A 842 12.51 -12.11 -27.56
C ARG A 842 13.06 -13.50 -27.88
N PRO A 843 12.39 -14.58 -27.47
CA PRO A 843 12.79 -15.92 -27.91
C PRO A 843 12.52 -16.08 -29.41
N ARG A 844 13.49 -16.60 -30.11
CA ARG A 844 13.38 -17.02 -31.52
C ARG A 844 12.39 -18.17 -31.62
N SER A 845 11.43 -18.03 -32.52
CA SER A 845 10.58 -19.10 -33.03
C SER A 845 11.42 -20.20 -33.68
N VAL A 846 11.30 -21.41 -33.18
CA VAL A 846 11.85 -22.61 -33.85
C VAL A 846 10.79 -23.14 -34.78
N GLU A 847 11.08 -23.15 -36.11
CA GLU A 847 10.31 -23.86 -37.13
C GLU A 847 10.44 -25.38 -36.95
N PRO A 848 9.38 -26.16 -37.21
CA PRO A 848 9.43 -27.62 -37.10
C PRO A 848 10.13 -28.27 -38.30
N ALA A 849 11.17 -29.03 -38.01
CA ALA A 849 11.84 -29.86 -38.99
C ALA A 849 10.98 -31.06 -39.41
N THR A 850 10.85 -31.23 -40.69
CA THR A 850 10.15 -32.32 -41.37
C THR A 850 10.76 -33.70 -41.12
N LYS A 851 9.90 -34.66 -40.80
CA LYS A 851 10.21 -36.11 -40.72
C LYS A 851 10.63 -36.65 -42.09
N LYS A 852 11.76 -37.37 -42.12
CA LYS A 852 12.00 -38.48 -43.04
C LYS A 852 12.17 -39.76 -42.25
N GLY A 853 11.35 -40.74 -42.57
CA GLY A 853 11.28 -42.02 -41.89
C GLY A 853 12.42 -42.98 -42.22
N LYS A 854 12.61 -43.96 -41.30
CA LYS A 854 13.09 -45.30 -41.67
C LYS A 854 12.48 -46.33 -40.70
N LYS A 855 11.95 -47.38 -41.30
CA LYS A 855 11.47 -48.66 -40.73
C LYS A 855 12.62 -49.46 -40.10
N GLY A 856 12.27 -50.32 -39.18
CA GLY A 856 13.01 -51.47 -38.67
C GLY A 856 12.49 -51.80 -37.27
N GLU A 857 11.58 -52.64 -37.06
CA GLU A 857 11.52 -54.12 -36.85
C GLU A 857 12.30 -54.59 -35.60
N HIS A 858 11.49 -55.27 -34.77
CA HIS A 858 11.71 -56.49 -33.90
C HIS A 858 12.05 -56.27 -32.41
N ASP A 859 11.07 -56.73 -31.64
CA ASP A 859 11.07 -57.76 -30.57
C ASP A 859 11.92 -57.55 -29.28
N GLN A 860 11.30 -57.45 -28.25
CA GLN A 860 10.94 -58.36 -27.10
C GLN A 860 10.34 -57.56 -25.96
#